data_36b00bd215a38ebd89209e8a29c89373
#
_entry.id   36b00bd215a38ebd89209e8a29c89373
#
_cell.length_a   1.000
_cell.length_b   1.000
_cell.length_c   1.000
_cell.angle_alpha   90.00
_cell.angle_beta   90.00
_cell.angle_gamma   90.00
#
_symmetry.space_group_name_H-M   'P 1'
#
loop_
_entity.id
_entity.type
_entity.pdbx_description
1 polymer ?
#
loop_
_entity_poly.entity_id
_entity_poly.type
_entity_poly.pdbx_seq_one_letter_code
_entity_poly.pdbx_strand_id
1 'polypeptide(L)'
;MSATARRIALEAAISAALALGLSLIVLGPLLGQLDVAWAGGDMLSTYVNTTVWSGFSYAPTTQYGFPLGMDLNYFPGIDITENAFAAAVNAMAGTTFTGLNLLVVLSFPLVAALAYLVIRMTGLQGPLAIAFAVAFAVVPFHWGRALGHTYLSTLYSAVVGLALVLLIASGRLATEWSRGDRAVKVRWGVVIATTCVVVAWTGVYYAVFTLILGAAALVWRFAHRVPWRTLALDAAPLVGLVVLLVVGFLPSLLTLRADPPLAPLGDRSPIESVTNAGALALALLPLPQSELPRGGYYNEAVLEVLNEAPFGESTAITNFGTWVTSLALVVFLVAVLVRARRGRPEGDGNPITLGLVGYLIGVTVLFLVPWGLNLLFAGVVSSQIRAWNRLLPFLLLLFLVAAAVALRHTALARRWAISLPIALVLLGLTALDSVYPFRSAYAGSVAEGAEATQAGRDYSVAVSAAIPQECGVLQLPHLGYPENGRQEGMNDYDHFWQSITDPGKRWSYGAVRNTDAGVWSAQLPQVPTDEQLALLRGAGFCAVHVDRRGYAPEVVDEVVADLTARLGSPVATGFDGDWLMFDLRGVQPAAAEAVRGFLRQPFITVDFTQVTPRESAGQSAWWWTRGPEADITLTPTSSDAPLTTVSGAVQGPECGAVPTTVTLAAGDDVVSTELLARPSQSTPFTLTLDGPAATPATLTVQAAGKGCPIDGRDPAVEGGERRFVQVLDLSAG
;
A
#
# COMPACT_ATOMS: atom_id res chain seq x y z
N MET A 1 -20.10 -10.52 36.66
CA MET A 1 -20.74 -10.11 35.35
C MET A 1 -22.24 -10.26 35.48
N SER A 2 -23.02 -9.27 35.03
CA SER A 2 -24.47 -9.36 34.92
C SER A 2 -24.91 -10.40 33.85
N ALA A 3 -26.15 -10.90 33.93
CA ALA A 3 -26.70 -11.83 32.93
C ALA A 3 -26.61 -11.25 31.49
N THR A 4 -26.88 -9.95 31.36
CA THR A 4 -26.74 -9.22 30.09
C THR A 4 -25.31 -9.21 29.58
N ALA A 5 -24.31 -8.95 30.44
CA ALA A 5 -22.91 -8.93 30.05
C ALA A 5 -22.41 -10.32 29.62
N ARG A 6 -22.87 -11.39 30.30
CA ARG A 6 -22.57 -12.79 29.91
C ARG A 6 -23.13 -13.13 28.53
N ARG A 7 -24.37 -12.70 28.28
CA ARG A 7 -25.01 -12.91 26.96
C ARG A 7 -24.26 -12.18 25.84
N ILE A 8 -23.87 -10.92 26.03
CA ILE A 8 -23.10 -10.15 25.06
C ILE A 8 -21.77 -10.85 24.76
N ALA A 9 -21.04 -11.27 25.80
CA ALA A 9 -19.79 -11.99 25.63
C ALA A 9 -19.97 -13.31 24.87
N LEU A 10 -21.03 -14.07 25.18
CA LEU A 10 -21.36 -15.32 24.49
C LEU A 10 -21.68 -15.09 23.01
N GLU A 11 -22.57 -14.12 22.69
CA GLU A 11 -22.94 -13.86 21.29
C GLU A 11 -21.75 -13.30 20.47
N ALA A 12 -20.86 -12.51 21.08
CA ALA A 12 -19.60 -12.09 20.47
C ALA A 12 -18.66 -13.28 20.19
N ALA A 13 -18.52 -14.20 21.15
CA ALA A 13 -17.73 -15.42 21.01
C ALA A 13 -18.30 -16.35 19.92
N ILE A 14 -19.63 -16.48 19.83
CA ILE A 14 -20.28 -17.22 18.75
C ILE A 14 -20.02 -16.58 17.40
N SER A 15 -20.07 -15.24 17.30
CA SER A 15 -19.74 -14.53 16.06
C SER A 15 -18.30 -14.78 15.65
N ALA A 16 -17.36 -14.71 16.59
CA ALA A 16 -15.95 -15.04 16.35
C ALA A 16 -15.77 -16.49 15.86
N ALA A 17 -16.38 -17.45 16.55
CA ALA A 17 -16.27 -18.87 16.21
C ALA A 17 -16.87 -19.18 14.82
N LEU A 18 -17.98 -18.57 14.46
CA LEU A 18 -18.59 -18.74 13.14
C LEU A 18 -17.75 -18.11 12.03
N ALA A 19 -17.21 -16.90 12.26
CA ALA A 19 -16.32 -16.26 11.30
C ALA A 19 -15.02 -17.05 11.12
N LEU A 20 -14.44 -17.57 12.21
CA LEU A 20 -13.30 -18.48 12.14
C LEU A 20 -13.66 -19.74 11.35
N GLY A 21 -14.78 -20.39 11.65
CA GLY A 21 -15.23 -21.59 10.92
C GLY A 21 -15.40 -21.33 9.42
N LEU A 22 -15.97 -20.19 9.03
CA LEU A 22 -16.09 -19.81 7.62
C LEU A 22 -14.72 -19.50 7.01
N SER A 23 -13.85 -18.76 7.71
CA SER A 23 -12.51 -18.47 7.17
C SER A 23 -11.65 -19.71 7.03
N LEU A 24 -11.81 -20.72 7.87
CA LEU A 24 -11.10 -21.99 7.77
C LEU A 24 -11.50 -22.84 6.54
N ILE A 25 -12.61 -22.54 5.87
CA ILE A 25 -12.92 -23.15 4.56
C ILE A 25 -11.83 -22.79 3.53
N VAL A 26 -11.27 -21.58 3.62
CA VAL A 26 -10.19 -21.08 2.76
C VAL A 26 -8.83 -21.33 3.41
N LEU A 27 -8.66 -20.92 4.67
CA LEU A 27 -7.36 -20.87 5.36
C LEU A 27 -6.98 -22.19 6.02
N GLY A 28 -7.96 -23.08 6.31
CA GLY A 28 -7.70 -24.36 7.01
C GLY A 28 -6.63 -25.22 6.34
N PRO A 29 -6.69 -25.45 5.01
CA PRO A 29 -5.65 -26.18 4.30
C PRO A 29 -4.26 -25.53 4.35
N LEU A 30 -4.20 -24.22 4.61
CA LEU A 30 -2.97 -23.40 4.60
C LEU A 30 -2.31 -23.32 5.97
N LEU A 31 -2.97 -23.76 7.05
CA LEU A 31 -2.41 -23.71 8.40
C LEU A 31 -1.13 -24.52 8.59
N GLY A 32 -0.91 -25.54 7.76
CA GLY A 32 0.36 -26.30 7.72
C GLY A 32 1.51 -25.54 7.05
N GLN A 33 1.27 -24.35 6.50
CA GLN A 33 2.22 -23.55 5.73
C GLN A 33 2.39 -22.14 6.35
N LEU A 34 2.32 -22.02 7.66
CA LEU A 34 2.50 -20.73 8.35
C LEU A 34 3.95 -20.23 8.33
N ASP A 35 4.91 -21.10 8.09
CA ASP A 35 6.35 -20.81 8.09
C ASP A 35 6.91 -20.46 6.70
N VAL A 36 6.05 -20.29 5.70
CA VAL A 36 6.39 -19.80 4.36
C VAL A 36 5.63 -18.51 4.05
N ALA A 37 6.10 -17.75 3.06
CA ALA A 37 5.35 -16.61 2.58
C ALA A 37 4.04 -17.06 1.92
N TRP A 38 2.94 -16.33 2.20
CA TRP A 38 1.64 -16.61 1.58
C TRP A 38 1.41 -15.85 0.28
N ALA A 39 2.18 -14.78 0.06
CA ALA A 39 2.18 -14.02 -1.19
C ALA A 39 3.49 -13.24 -1.35
N GLY A 40 3.79 -12.87 -2.60
CA GLY A 40 4.82 -11.92 -2.98
C GLY A 40 4.34 -10.46 -2.89
N GLY A 41 4.96 -9.57 -3.65
CA GLY A 41 4.58 -8.16 -3.75
C GLY A 41 4.58 -7.43 -2.40
N ASP A 42 3.54 -6.63 -2.13
CA ASP A 42 3.43 -5.86 -0.88
C ASP A 42 3.49 -6.71 0.39
N MET A 43 2.99 -7.95 0.33
CA MET A 43 3.08 -8.85 1.49
C MET A 43 4.52 -9.25 1.78
N LEU A 44 5.34 -9.47 0.74
CA LEU A 44 6.77 -9.78 0.89
C LEU A 44 7.52 -8.61 1.54
N SER A 45 7.27 -7.37 1.09
CA SER A 45 7.79 -6.16 1.74
C SER A 45 7.33 -6.06 3.20
N THR A 46 6.07 -6.42 3.48
CA THR A 46 5.54 -6.41 4.86
C THR A 46 6.25 -7.43 5.76
N TYR A 47 6.61 -8.61 5.26
CA TYR A 47 7.44 -9.55 6.04
C TYR A 47 8.81 -8.94 6.37
N VAL A 48 9.45 -8.27 5.41
CA VAL A 48 10.73 -7.58 5.66
C VAL A 48 10.59 -6.51 6.73
N ASN A 49 9.49 -5.72 6.71
CA ASN A 49 9.21 -4.70 7.73
C ASN A 49 9.21 -5.30 9.14
N THR A 50 8.68 -6.51 9.32
CA THR A 50 8.68 -7.18 10.62
C THR A 50 10.07 -7.60 11.08
N THR A 51 11.02 -7.85 10.18
CA THR A 51 12.40 -8.23 10.53
C THR A 51 13.24 -7.07 11.05
N VAL A 52 12.95 -5.85 10.59
CA VAL A 52 13.64 -4.62 10.99
C VAL A 52 12.86 -3.83 12.03
N TRP A 53 11.73 -4.37 12.52
CA TRP A 53 10.94 -3.74 13.57
C TRP A 53 11.69 -3.70 14.90
N SER A 54 11.74 -2.52 15.53
CA SER A 54 12.45 -2.26 16.77
C SER A 54 11.55 -1.54 17.80
N GLY A 55 10.56 -2.28 18.32
CA GLY A 55 9.70 -1.84 19.42
C GLY A 55 8.68 -0.78 19.07
N PHE A 56 9.04 0.38 18.56
CA PHE A 56 8.14 1.47 18.20
C PHE A 56 8.40 2.07 16.80
N SER A 57 9.53 1.74 16.21
CA SER A 57 9.97 2.21 14.90
C SER A 57 10.75 1.12 14.20
N TYR A 58 11.40 1.46 13.11
CA TYR A 58 12.26 0.55 12.37
C TYR A 58 13.73 0.84 12.71
N ALA A 59 14.52 -0.22 12.92
CA ALA A 59 15.96 -0.08 13.09
C ALA A 59 16.63 0.03 11.70
N PRO A 60 17.47 1.05 11.47
CA PRO A 60 18.32 1.10 10.29
C PRO A 60 19.17 -0.16 10.21
N THR A 61 19.34 -0.72 9.02
CA THR A 61 20.08 -1.97 8.81
C THR A 61 20.87 -1.96 7.52
N THR A 62 22.01 -2.63 7.51
CA THR A 62 22.80 -2.89 6.31
C THR A 62 22.60 -4.30 5.74
N GLN A 63 21.68 -5.09 6.32
CA GLN A 63 21.25 -6.36 5.74
C GLN A 63 20.54 -6.13 4.41
N TYR A 64 19.79 -5.03 4.31
CA TYR A 64 19.12 -4.54 3.11
C TYR A 64 19.69 -3.16 2.77
N GLY A 65 19.68 -2.80 1.49
CA GLY A 65 20.18 -1.51 1.02
C GLY A 65 21.69 -1.35 1.14
N PHE A 66 22.45 -2.47 1.23
CA PHE A 66 23.92 -2.42 1.32
C PHE A 66 24.53 -1.66 0.12
N PRO A 67 25.56 -0.80 0.29
CA PRO A 67 26.42 -0.66 1.47
C PRO A 67 25.95 0.36 2.50
N LEU A 68 25.05 1.29 2.15
CA LEU A 68 24.66 2.40 3.02
C LEU A 68 23.48 2.04 3.92
N GLY A 69 22.71 1.03 3.55
CA GLY A 69 21.65 0.44 4.36
C GLY A 69 20.24 0.91 3.99
N MET A 70 19.28 0.34 4.70
CA MET A 70 17.85 0.66 4.62
C MET A 70 17.40 1.28 5.94
N ASP A 71 16.73 2.44 5.87
CA ASP A 71 15.99 3.02 6.98
C ASP A 71 14.53 3.25 6.57
N LEU A 72 13.63 2.43 7.09
CA LEU A 72 12.19 2.54 6.80
C LEU A 72 11.52 3.75 7.46
N ASN A 73 12.20 4.47 8.36
CA ASN A 73 11.64 5.70 8.91
C ASN A 73 11.57 6.83 7.88
N TYR A 74 12.26 6.73 6.75
CA TYR A 74 12.05 7.61 5.59
C TYR A 74 10.67 7.41 4.95
N PHE A 75 10.10 6.21 5.05
CA PHE A 75 8.77 5.89 4.51
C PHE A 75 7.81 5.64 5.66
N PRO A 76 7.07 6.67 6.10
CA PRO A 76 6.32 6.62 7.34
C PRO A 76 5.20 5.59 7.32
N GLY A 77 5.35 4.54 8.12
CA GLY A 77 4.32 3.56 8.45
C GLY A 77 4.02 3.59 9.96
N ILE A 78 2.75 3.58 10.33
CA ILE A 78 2.32 3.53 11.74
C ILE A 78 1.55 2.26 12.07
N ASP A 79 1.92 1.14 11.41
CA ASP A 79 1.33 -0.19 11.65
C ASP A 79 2.01 -0.85 12.86
N ILE A 80 2.03 -0.12 14.00
CA ILE A 80 2.78 -0.46 15.21
C ILE A 80 2.23 -1.73 15.86
N THR A 81 0.90 -1.86 15.91
CA THR A 81 0.25 -3.00 16.58
C THR A 81 0.47 -4.30 15.83
N GLU A 82 0.42 -4.27 14.50
CA GLU A 82 0.62 -5.42 13.63
C GLU A 82 2.09 -5.85 13.63
N ASN A 83 3.01 -4.92 13.48
CA ASN A 83 4.44 -5.21 13.52
C ASN A 83 4.83 -5.79 14.90
N ALA A 84 4.34 -5.22 15.99
CA ALA A 84 4.61 -5.73 17.34
C ALA A 84 4.08 -7.16 17.53
N PHE A 85 2.85 -7.44 17.07
CA PHE A 85 2.27 -8.78 17.09
C PHE A 85 3.08 -9.75 16.23
N ALA A 86 3.35 -9.39 14.97
CA ALA A 86 4.03 -10.26 14.03
C ALA A 86 5.47 -10.55 14.47
N ALA A 87 6.22 -9.53 14.91
CA ALA A 87 7.58 -9.69 15.42
C ALA A 87 7.63 -10.60 16.67
N ALA A 88 6.68 -10.42 17.61
CA ALA A 88 6.61 -11.28 18.81
C ALA A 88 6.31 -12.74 18.46
N VAL A 89 5.36 -12.99 17.54
CA VAL A 89 5.03 -14.35 17.08
C VAL A 89 6.20 -14.96 16.31
N ASN A 90 6.83 -14.20 15.40
CA ASN A 90 7.99 -14.65 14.65
C ASN A 90 9.15 -15.04 15.56
N ALA A 91 9.42 -14.25 16.60
CA ALA A 91 10.46 -14.56 17.59
C ALA A 91 10.15 -15.86 18.38
N MET A 92 8.88 -16.12 18.69
CA MET A 92 8.46 -17.35 19.36
C MET A 92 8.48 -18.56 18.43
N ALA A 93 8.11 -18.40 17.18
CA ALA A 93 8.03 -19.47 16.17
C ALA A 93 9.40 -19.78 15.53
N GLY A 94 10.37 -18.88 15.60
CA GLY A 94 11.67 -19.00 14.93
C GLY A 94 11.57 -18.86 13.41
N THR A 95 10.56 -18.15 12.90
CA THR A 95 10.33 -17.94 11.46
C THR A 95 10.03 -16.47 11.18
N THR A 96 10.20 -16.03 9.92
CA THR A 96 9.91 -14.67 9.48
C THR A 96 8.44 -14.48 9.07
N PHE A 97 7.72 -15.56 8.75
CA PHE A 97 6.43 -15.51 8.07
C PHE A 97 5.23 -15.75 8.99
N THR A 98 5.41 -16.53 10.05
CA THR A 98 4.32 -17.04 10.91
C THR A 98 3.47 -15.92 11.52
N GLY A 99 4.10 -14.80 11.92
CA GLY A 99 3.42 -13.72 12.60
C GLY A 99 2.35 -13.04 11.75
N LEU A 100 2.68 -12.67 10.51
CA LEU A 100 1.72 -12.06 9.59
C LEU A 100 0.67 -13.07 9.10
N ASN A 101 1.07 -14.30 8.81
CA ASN A 101 0.13 -15.34 8.40
C ASN A 101 -0.91 -15.63 9.51
N LEU A 102 -0.45 -15.70 10.75
CA LEU A 102 -1.34 -15.85 11.90
C LEU A 102 -2.23 -14.63 12.13
N LEU A 103 -1.71 -13.40 11.89
CA LEU A 103 -2.49 -12.17 11.96
C LEU A 103 -3.67 -12.22 10.97
N VAL A 104 -3.43 -12.67 9.74
CA VAL A 104 -4.50 -12.88 8.74
C VAL A 104 -5.57 -13.83 9.29
N VAL A 105 -5.18 -15.00 9.82
CA VAL A 105 -6.14 -15.97 10.37
C VAL A 105 -6.96 -15.39 11.52
N LEU A 106 -6.31 -14.69 12.46
CA LEU A 106 -6.94 -14.15 13.67
C LEU A 106 -7.76 -12.89 13.40
N SER A 107 -7.53 -12.18 12.30
CA SER A 107 -8.27 -10.97 11.97
C SER A 107 -9.77 -11.24 11.78
N PHE A 108 -10.15 -12.34 11.14
CA PHE A 108 -11.56 -12.70 10.87
C PHE A 108 -12.41 -12.87 12.14
N PRO A 109 -12.02 -13.73 13.10
CA PRO A 109 -12.79 -13.86 14.35
C PRO A 109 -12.78 -12.58 15.19
N LEU A 110 -11.67 -11.82 15.21
CA LEU A 110 -11.60 -10.56 15.94
C LEU A 110 -12.55 -9.51 15.35
N VAL A 111 -12.55 -9.35 14.04
CA VAL A 111 -13.45 -8.43 13.32
C VAL A 111 -14.92 -8.81 13.60
N ALA A 112 -15.28 -10.09 13.54
CA ALA A 112 -16.64 -10.54 13.82
C ALA A 112 -17.10 -10.23 15.24
N ALA A 113 -16.25 -10.48 16.24
CA ALA A 113 -16.55 -10.19 17.64
C ALA A 113 -16.80 -8.68 17.85
N LEU A 114 -15.93 -7.83 17.29
CA LEU A 114 -16.03 -6.37 17.42
C LEU A 114 -17.22 -5.81 16.62
N ALA A 115 -17.46 -6.30 15.40
CA ALA A 115 -18.62 -5.91 14.59
C ALA A 115 -19.92 -6.28 15.29
N TYR A 116 -19.99 -7.45 15.96
CA TYR A 116 -21.12 -7.79 16.81
C TYR A 116 -21.36 -6.74 17.89
N LEU A 117 -20.31 -6.27 18.58
CA LEU A 117 -20.45 -5.23 19.59
C LEU A 117 -21.00 -3.91 19.02
N VAL A 118 -20.54 -3.51 17.83
CA VAL A 118 -21.06 -2.33 17.12
C VAL A 118 -22.53 -2.49 16.76
N ILE A 119 -22.91 -3.63 16.17
CA ILE A 119 -24.32 -3.92 15.85
C ILE A 119 -25.18 -3.95 17.11
N ARG A 120 -24.65 -4.49 18.19
CA ARG A 120 -25.32 -4.53 19.50
C ARG A 120 -25.63 -3.15 20.08
N MET A 121 -24.82 -2.12 19.76
CA MET A 121 -25.09 -0.74 20.16
C MET A 121 -26.41 -0.21 19.62
N THR A 122 -26.90 -0.71 18.48
CA THR A 122 -28.20 -0.35 17.90
C THR A 122 -29.40 -0.89 18.70
N GLY A 123 -29.17 -1.89 19.54
CA GLY A 123 -30.22 -2.63 20.25
C GLY A 123 -30.59 -3.97 19.61
N LEU A 124 -30.12 -4.27 18.40
CA LEU A 124 -30.29 -5.60 17.80
C LEU A 124 -29.48 -6.64 18.58
N GLN A 125 -29.99 -7.86 18.70
CA GLN A 125 -29.36 -8.97 19.42
C GLN A 125 -29.78 -10.32 18.84
N GLY A 126 -29.10 -11.40 19.24
CA GLY A 126 -29.42 -12.76 18.84
C GLY A 126 -28.99 -13.08 17.40
N PRO A 127 -29.63 -14.06 16.74
CA PRO A 127 -29.13 -14.65 15.50
C PRO A 127 -28.86 -13.65 14.36
N LEU A 128 -29.72 -12.64 14.16
CA LEU A 128 -29.51 -11.64 13.10
C LEU A 128 -28.30 -10.74 13.38
N ALA A 129 -28.05 -10.36 14.65
CA ALA A 129 -26.89 -9.57 15.01
C ALA A 129 -25.60 -10.35 14.77
N ILE A 130 -25.59 -11.65 15.10
CA ILE A 130 -24.50 -12.57 14.83
C ILE A 130 -24.25 -12.70 13.33
N ALA A 131 -25.31 -12.96 12.54
CA ALA A 131 -25.19 -13.12 11.08
C ALA A 131 -24.62 -11.86 10.40
N PHE A 132 -25.06 -10.66 10.80
CA PHE A 132 -24.54 -9.40 10.27
C PHE A 132 -23.07 -9.20 10.63
N ALA A 133 -22.67 -9.53 11.86
CA ALA A 133 -21.28 -9.42 12.30
C ALA A 133 -20.36 -10.36 11.54
N VAL A 134 -20.80 -11.61 11.33
CA VAL A 134 -20.05 -12.61 10.55
C VAL A 134 -19.96 -12.22 9.09
N ALA A 135 -21.08 -11.75 8.49
CA ALA A 135 -21.10 -11.30 7.10
C ALA A 135 -20.12 -10.13 6.86
N PHE A 136 -20.03 -9.20 7.82
CA PHE A 136 -19.05 -8.13 7.74
C PHE A 136 -17.61 -8.64 7.86
N ALA A 137 -17.34 -9.60 8.72
CA ALA A 137 -15.99 -10.10 8.94
C ALA A 137 -15.38 -10.78 7.71
N VAL A 138 -16.19 -11.31 6.81
CA VAL A 138 -15.72 -12.03 5.62
C VAL A 138 -16.06 -11.30 4.30
N VAL A 139 -16.22 -9.97 4.33
CA VAL A 139 -16.44 -9.17 3.11
C VAL A 139 -15.27 -9.30 2.13
N PRO A 140 -15.50 -9.14 0.80
CA PRO A 140 -14.45 -9.21 -0.21
C PRO A 140 -13.26 -8.31 0.06
N PHE A 141 -13.47 -7.14 0.64
CA PHE A 141 -12.39 -6.23 1.04
C PHE A 141 -11.40 -6.89 2.01
N HIS A 142 -11.88 -7.63 3.00
CA HIS A 142 -11.03 -8.32 3.98
C HIS A 142 -10.14 -9.36 3.29
N TRP A 143 -10.75 -10.23 2.48
CA TRP A 143 -10.03 -11.24 1.72
C TRP A 143 -9.03 -10.65 0.74
N GLY A 144 -9.46 -9.70 -0.08
CA GLY A 144 -8.63 -9.12 -1.13
C GLY A 144 -7.44 -8.32 -0.60
N ARG A 145 -7.52 -7.81 0.65
CA ARG A 145 -6.38 -7.08 1.26
C ARG A 145 -5.45 -7.98 2.07
N ALA A 146 -5.89 -9.15 2.50
CA ALA A 146 -5.11 -9.98 3.42
C ALA A 146 -3.81 -10.51 2.82
N LEU A 147 -3.76 -10.85 1.52
CA LEU A 147 -2.56 -11.33 0.82
C LEU A 147 -1.80 -10.23 0.06
N GLY A 148 -2.39 -9.06 -0.13
CA GLY A 148 -1.72 -7.92 -0.75
C GLY A 148 -1.28 -6.92 0.31
N HIS A 149 -2.18 -6.04 0.67
CA HIS A 149 -1.94 -5.02 1.69
C HIS A 149 -2.39 -5.53 3.06
N THR A 150 -1.66 -6.44 3.68
CA THR A 150 -2.04 -7.18 4.90
C THR A 150 -2.49 -6.26 6.04
N TYR A 151 -1.84 -5.12 6.25
CA TYR A 151 -2.23 -4.15 7.28
C TYR A 151 -3.59 -3.49 7.02
N LEU A 152 -4.06 -3.41 5.77
CA LEU A 152 -5.41 -2.95 5.45
C LEU A 152 -6.50 -4.01 5.68
N SER A 153 -6.11 -5.29 5.81
CA SER A 153 -7.05 -6.35 6.17
C SER A 153 -7.43 -6.33 7.65
N THR A 154 -6.72 -5.55 8.48
CA THR A 154 -7.00 -5.43 9.91
C THR A 154 -8.24 -4.57 10.18
N LEU A 155 -9.40 -5.00 9.62
CA LEU A 155 -10.67 -4.27 9.70
C LEU A 155 -11.16 -4.00 11.14
N TYR A 156 -10.57 -4.65 12.13
CA TYR A 156 -10.91 -4.37 13.54
C TYR A 156 -10.65 -2.91 13.92
N SER A 157 -9.65 -2.24 13.30
CA SER A 157 -9.42 -0.81 13.48
C SER A 157 -10.59 0.03 12.93
N ALA A 158 -11.07 -0.26 11.72
CA ALA A 158 -12.24 0.39 11.13
C ALA A 158 -13.51 0.17 12.00
N VAL A 159 -13.70 -1.05 12.53
CA VAL A 159 -14.84 -1.39 13.38
C VAL A 159 -14.83 -0.60 14.69
N VAL A 160 -13.70 -0.55 15.40
CA VAL A 160 -13.61 0.21 16.65
C VAL A 160 -13.63 1.71 16.41
N GLY A 161 -13.09 2.17 15.26
CA GLY A 161 -13.22 3.54 14.80
C GLY A 161 -14.68 3.95 14.59
N LEU A 162 -15.47 3.11 13.91
CA LEU A 162 -16.91 3.35 13.76
C LEU A 162 -17.66 3.27 15.09
N ALA A 163 -17.27 2.38 16.00
CA ALA A 163 -17.83 2.35 17.35
C ALA A 163 -17.63 3.69 18.07
N LEU A 164 -16.42 4.27 17.99
CA LEU A 164 -16.10 5.59 18.54
C LEU A 164 -16.98 6.69 17.90
N VAL A 165 -17.11 6.70 16.57
CA VAL A 165 -17.96 7.63 15.83
C VAL A 165 -19.42 7.54 16.32
N LEU A 166 -19.96 6.33 16.48
CA LEU A 166 -21.34 6.11 16.97
C LEU A 166 -21.50 6.52 18.43
N LEU A 167 -20.51 6.31 19.30
CA LEU A 167 -20.49 6.78 20.69
C LEU A 167 -20.56 8.31 20.76
N ILE A 168 -19.77 8.99 19.95
CA ILE A 168 -19.78 10.46 19.82
C ILE A 168 -21.13 10.93 19.29
N ALA A 169 -21.56 10.44 18.13
CA ALA A 169 -22.77 10.88 17.44
C ALA A 169 -24.05 10.67 18.27
N SER A 170 -24.11 9.57 19.03
CA SER A 170 -25.24 9.26 19.94
C SER A 170 -25.17 10.02 21.27
N GLY A 171 -24.07 10.66 21.60
CA GLY A 171 -23.85 11.34 22.88
C GLY A 171 -23.73 10.42 24.09
N ARG A 172 -23.60 9.11 23.88
CA ARG A 172 -23.43 8.14 24.97
C ARG A 172 -22.15 8.38 25.73
N LEU A 173 -21.05 8.73 25.04
CA LEU A 173 -19.78 9.00 25.67
C LEU A 173 -19.87 10.10 26.74
N ALA A 174 -20.34 11.28 26.35
CA ALA A 174 -20.48 12.40 27.27
C ALA A 174 -21.48 12.13 28.40
N THR A 175 -22.57 11.38 28.10
CA THR A 175 -23.58 11.01 29.09
C THR A 175 -23.02 10.08 30.17
N GLU A 176 -22.34 9.00 29.75
CA GLU A 176 -21.73 8.02 30.65
C GLU A 176 -20.59 8.66 31.47
N TRP A 177 -19.77 9.52 30.85
CA TRP A 177 -18.71 10.25 31.52
C TRP A 177 -19.26 11.22 32.57
N SER A 178 -20.29 11.98 32.26
CA SER A 178 -20.84 13.01 33.14
C SER A 178 -21.62 12.43 34.30
N ARG A 179 -22.30 11.30 34.14
CA ARG A 179 -23.15 10.65 35.14
C ARG A 179 -22.44 9.57 35.94
N GLY A 180 -21.32 9.04 35.40
CA GLY A 180 -20.59 7.94 36.01
C GLY A 180 -19.83 8.35 37.27
N ASP A 181 -19.73 7.41 38.19
CA ASP A 181 -18.80 7.47 39.32
C ASP A 181 -17.35 7.31 38.84
N ARG A 182 -16.40 7.35 39.78
CA ARG A 182 -14.96 7.23 39.45
C ARG A 182 -14.65 5.92 38.72
N ALA A 183 -15.25 4.81 39.12
CA ALA A 183 -14.99 3.50 38.50
C ALA A 183 -15.51 3.43 37.02
N VAL A 184 -16.70 4.00 36.78
CA VAL A 184 -17.27 4.13 35.42
C VAL A 184 -16.38 5.02 34.56
N LYS A 185 -15.92 6.16 35.06
CA LYS A 185 -15.03 7.06 34.32
C LYS A 185 -13.69 6.41 34.01
N VAL A 186 -13.08 5.70 34.95
CA VAL A 186 -11.82 4.96 34.69
C VAL A 186 -12.03 3.90 33.62
N ARG A 187 -13.11 3.10 33.72
CA ARG A 187 -13.43 2.07 32.71
C ARG A 187 -13.61 2.66 31.32
N TRP A 188 -14.40 3.73 31.20
CA TRP A 188 -14.59 4.41 29.91
C TRP A 188 -13.29 5.05 29.42
N GLY A 189 -12.49 5.63 30.30
CA GLY A 189 -11.17 6.17 29.96
C GLY A 189 -10.26 5.10 29.37
N VAL A 190 -10.20 3.91 29.98
CA VAL A 190 -9.41 2.78 29.46
C VAL A 190 -9.95 2.33 28.08
N VAL A 191 -11.27 2.14 27.94
CA VAL A 191 -11.88 1.71 26.68
C VAL A 191 -11.57 2.72 25.56
N ILE A 192 -11.75 4.02 25.81
CA ILE A 192 -11.49 5.06 24.81
C ILE A 192 -10.00 5.14 24.48
N ALA A 193 -9.11 5.11 25.50
CA ALA A 193 -7.67 5.13 25.26
C ALA A 193 -7.23 3.92 24.41
N THR A 194 -7.69 2.70 24.75
CA THR A 194 -7.40 1.50 23.96
C THR A 194 -7.94 1.62 22.53
N THR A 195 -9.18 2.12 22.37
CA THR A 195 -9.76 2.37 21.04
C THR A 195 -8.90 3.35 20.25
N CYS A 196 -8.48 4.47 20.84
CA CYS A 196 -7.63 5.45 20.17
C CYS A 196 -6.26 4.87 19.79
N VAL A 197 -5.64 4.07 20.68
CA VAL A 197 -4.37 3.37 20.40
C VAL A 197 -4.54 2.41 19.20
N VAL A 198 -5.55 1.54 19.25
CA VAL A 198 -5.80 0.59 18.17
C VAL A 198 -6.05 1.34 16.85
N VAL A 199 -6.90 2.37 16.84
CA VAL A 199 -7.20 3.12 15.62
C VAL A 199 -5.98 3.89 15.10
N ALA A 200 -5.19 4.53 15.98
CA ALA A 200 -4.04 5.32 15.58
C ALA A 200 -2.89 4.47 15.04
N TRP A 201 -2.65 3.28 15.63
CA TRP A 201 -1.46 2.48 15.39
C TRP A 201 -1.70 1.19 14.61
N THR A 202 -2.88 1.10 13.99
CA THR A 202 -3.29 0.01 13.08
C THR A 202 -3.72 0.59 11.72
N GLY A 203 -2.81 1.29 11.06
CA GLY A 203 -3.06 1.85 9.73
C GLY A 203 -3.64 3.27 9.71
N VAL A 204 -2.92 4.17 9.07
CA VAL A 204 -3.24 5.61 8.99
C VAL A 204 -4.60 5.88 8.33
N TYR A 205 -4.99 5.10 7.31
CA TYR A 205 -6.25 5.32 6.58
C TYR A 205 -7.47 5.24 7.47
N TYR A 206 -7.58 4.18 8.28
CA TYR A 206 -8.73 4.00 9.18
C TYR A 206 -8.77 5.05 10.30
N ALA A 207 -7.60 5.54 10.74
CA ALA A 207 -7.50 6.64 11.68
C ALA A 207 -8.03 7.95 11.08
N VAL A 208 -7.60 8.31 9.85
CA VAL A 208 -8.07 9.51 9.15
C VAL A 208 -9.58 9.42 8.87
N PHE A 209 -10.08 8.27 8.41
CA PHE A 209 -11.52 8.09 8.18
C PHE A 209 -12.33 8.16 9.47
N THR A 210 -11.80 7.64 10.57
CA THR A 210 -12.42 7.81 11.90
C THR A 210 -12.46 9.27 12.31
N LEU A 211 -11.42 10.06 12.04
CA LEU A 211 -11.39 11.51 12.31
C LEU A 211 -12.43 12.26 11.45
N ILE A 212 -12.53 11.94 10.17
CA ILE A 212 -13.51 12.55 9.25
C ILE A 212 -14.94 12.25 9.72
N LEU A 213 -15.26 10.98 9.96
CA LEU A 213 -16.60 10.59 10.42
C LEU A 213 -16.87 11.05 11.85
N GLY A 214 -15.84 11.13 12.70
CA GLY A 214 -15.92 11.72 14.03
C GLY A 214 -16.22 13.21 14.00
N ALA A 215 -15.59 13.95 13.09
CA ALA A 215 -15.91 15.36 12.84
C ALA A 215 -17.37 15.52 12.35
N ALA A 216 -17.81 14.66 11.42
CA ALA A 216 -19.21 14.63 10.98
C ALA A 216 -20.16 14.33 12.16
N ALA A 217 -19.79 13.42 13.07
CA ALA A 217 -20.56 13.14 14.29
C ALA A 217 -20.65 14.37 15.21
N LEU A 218 -19.58 15.16 15.34
CA LEU A 218 -19.63 16.43 16.09
C LEU A 218 -20.53 17.47 15.42
N VAL A 219 -20.50 17.56 14.07
CA VAL A 219 -21.42 18.44 13.29
C VAL A 219 -22.88 18.01 13.53
N TRP A 220 -23.17 16.70 13.51
CA TRP A 220 -24.50 16.20 13.85
C TRP A 220 -24.94 16.62 15.25
N ARG A 221 -24.06 16.49 16.25
CA ARG A 221 -24.32 16.89 17.63
C ARG A 221 -24.55 18.41 17.75
N PHE A 222 -23.71 19.20 17.07
CA PHE A 222 -23.86 20.65 17.02
C PHE A 222 -25.21 21.09 16.40
N ALA A 223 -25.61 20.48 15.28
CA ALA A 223 -26.91 20.73 14.64
C ALA A 223 -28.09 20.42 15.56
N HIS A 224 -27.94 19.47 16.49
CA HIS A 224 -28.92 19.15 17.54
C HIS A 224 -28.77 20.02 18.78
N ARG A 225 -28.04 21.15 18.70
CA ARG A 225 -27.87 22.17 19.75
C ARG A 225 -27.34 21.62 21.08
N VAL A 226 -26.45 20.65 21.01
CA VAL A 226 -25.77 20.13 22.20
C VAL A 226 -24.86 21.21 22.79
N PRO A 227 -24.85 21.43 24.13
CA PRO A 227 -24.01 22.41 24.78
C PRO A 227 -22.51 22.23 24.44
N TRP A 228 -21.76 23.32 24.27
CA TRP A 228 -20.35 23.30 23.86
C TRP A 228 -19.45 22.48 24.80
N ARG A 229 -19.73 22.48 26.13
CA ARG A 229 -18.99 21.68 27.09
C ARG A 229 -19.13 20.18 26.85
N THR A 230 -20.31 19.74 26.41
CA THR A 230 -20.57 18.35 26.05
C THR A 230 -19.90 18.01 24.72
N LEU A 231 -19.92 18.95 23.74
CA LEU A 231 -19.21 18.78 22.47
C LEU A 231 -17.68 18.67 22.68
N ALA A 232 -17.12 19.43 23.62
CA ALA A 232 -15.71 19.33 23.96
C ALA A 232 -15.35 17.96 24.56
N LEU A 233 -16.22 17.37 25.39
CA LEU A 233 -16.04 15.99 25.87
C LEU A 233 -16.16 14.96 24.74
N ASP A 234 -17.11 15.14 23.83
CA ASP A 234 -17.28 14.27 22.68
C ASP A 234 -16.08 14.39 21.69
N ALA A 235 -15.43 15.56 21.61
CA ALA A 235 -14.25 15.80 20.78
C ALA A 235 -12.93 15.27 21.37
N ALA A 236 -12.84 15.12 22.69
CA ALA A 236 -11.60 14.72 23.37
C ALA A 236 -10.97 13.43 22.81
N PRO A 237 -11.69 12.34 22.49
CA PRO A 237 -11.11 11.17 21.86
C PRO A 237 -10.50 11.43 20.49
N LEU A 238 -11.09 12.34 19.70
CA LEU A 238 -10.54 12.69 18.37
C LEU A 238 -9.23 13.46 18.51
N VAL A 239 -9.13 14.36 19.51
CA VAL A 239 -7.87 15.01 19.86
C VAL A 239 -6.83 13.98 20.33
N GLY A 240 -7.23 13.03 21.17
CA GLY A 240 -6.37 11.92 21.60
C GLY A 240 -5.86 11.09 20.41
N LEU A 241 -6.74 10.82 19.43
CA LEU A 241 -6.37 10.10 18.21
C LEU A 241 -5.33 10.88 17.40
N VAL A 242 -5.51 12.20 17.22
CA VAL A 242 -4.52 13.06 16.52
C VAL A 242 -3.18 13.05 17.25
N VAL A 243 -3.19 13.17 18.58
CA VAL A 243 -1.94 13.12 19.38
C VAL A 243 -1.23 11.77 19.20
N LEU A 244 -1.95 10.65 19.22
CA LEU A 244 -1.37 9.33 19.03
C LEU A 244 -0.84 9.12 17.60
N LEU A 245 -1.51 9.68 16.59
CA LEU A 245 -0.98 9.69 15.21
C LEU A 245 0.34 10.45 15.14
N VAL A 246 0.41 11.67 15.70
CA VAL A 246 1.65 12.45 15.73
C VAL A 246 2.76 11.68 16.47
N VAL A 247 2.44 11.03 17.58
CA VAL A 247 3.41 10.20 18.33
C VAL A 247 3.87 9.01 17.48
N GLY A 248 2.96 8.35 16.74
CA GLY A 248 3.30 7.25 15.85
C GLY A 248 4.22 7.67 14.68
N PHE A 249 4.01 8.88 14.14
CA PHE A 249 4.87 9.43 13.09
C PHE A 249 6.18 10.04 13.61
N LEU A 250 6.35 10.19 14.92
CA LEU A 250 7.50 10.92 15.49
C LEU A 250 8.86 10.37 15.01
N PRO A 251 9.11 9.05 14.95
CA PRO A 251 10.37 8.53 14.41
C PRO A 251 10.65 9.02 13.00
N SER A 252 9.67 8.88 12.09
CA SER A 252 9.80 9.35 10.70
C SER A 252 10.01 10.86 10.60
N LEU A 253 9.29 11.65 11.39
CA LEU A 253 9.46 13.11 11.42
C LEU A 253 10.87 13.51 11.90
N LEU A 254 11.43 12.77 12.85
CA LEU A 254 12.79 13.01 13.35
C LEU A 254 13.84 12.62 12.30
N THR A 255 13.69 11.47 11.63
CA THR A 255 14.57 11.04 10.53
C THR A 255 14.53 12.06 9.39
N LEU A 256 13.33 12.40 8.87
CA LEU A 256 13.17 13.36 7.77
C LEU A 256 13.68 14.77 8.10
N ARG A 257 13.72 15.14 9.39
CA ARG A 257 14.30 16.41 9.82
C ARG A 257 15.82 16.37 9.95
N ALA A 258 16.35 15.26 10.42
CA ALA A 258 17.79 15.09 10.67
C ALA A 258 18.55 14.85 9.38
N ASP A 259 17.96 14.09 8.48
CA ASP A 259 18.52 13.69 7.19
C ASP A 259 17.40 13.68 6.13
N PRO A 260 17.08 14.85 5.56
CA PRO A 260 16.01 14.95 4.57
C PRO A 260 16.42 14.22 3.28
N PRO A 261 15.50 13.48 2.65
CA PRO A 261 15.76 12.87 1.35
C PRO A 261 16.00 13.96 0.29
N LEU A 262 16.79 13.64 -0.72
CA LEU A 262 17.17 14.56 -1.79
C LEU A 262 15.98 15.05 -2.64
N ALA A 263 14.92 14.26 -2.68
CA ALA A 263 13.63 14.63 -3.27
C ALA A 263 12.48 13.97 -2.48
N PRO A 264 11.26 14.50 -2.55
CA PRO A 264 10.11 13.90 -1.87
C PRO A 264 9.93 12.43 -2.22
N LEU A 265 9.70 11.58 -1.22
CA LEU A 265 9.56 10.12 -1.37
C LEU A 265 8.18 9.68 -1.90
N GLY A 266 7.36 10.58 -2.32
CA GLY A 266 6.04 10.32 -2.89
C GLY A 266 5.36 11.65 -3.09
N ASP A 267 5.60 12.25 -4.24
CA ASP A 267 4.74 13.36 -4.66
C ASP A 267 3.42 12.75 -5.15
N ARG A 268 2.35 13.01 -4.39
CA ARG A 268 1.01 12.47 -4.66
C ARG A 268 0.14 13.56 -5.22
N SER A 269 -0.24 13.41 -6.49
CA SER A 269 -1.16 14.35 -7.13
C SER A 269 -2.55 14.27 -6.50
N PRO A 270 -3.24 15.40 -6.27
CA PRO A 270 -4.64 15.41 -5.81
C PRO A 270 -5.59 14.58 -6.70
N ILE A 271 -5.29 14.42 -7.99
CA ILE A 271 -6.10 13.62 -8.92
C ILE A 271 -6.10 12.13 -8.54
N GLU A 272 -5.07 11.63 -7.87
CA GLU A 272 -5.03 10.25 -7.40
C GLU A 272 -6.17 9.94 -6.42
N SER A 273 -6.70 10.93 -5.72
CA SER A 273 -7.88 10.76 -4.87
C SER A 273 -9.15 10.48 -5.66
N VAL A 274 -9.18 10.82 -6.95
CA VAL A 274 -10.27 10.51 -7.88
C VAL A 274 -10.06 9.13 -8.51
N THR A 275 -8.84 8.83 -8.99
CA THR A 275 -8.51 7.55 -9.65
C THR A 275 -8.53 6.36 -8.67
N ASN A 276 -8.26 6.60 -7.38
CA ASN A 276 -8.33 5.58 -6.32
C ASN A 276 -9.57 5.75 -5.41
N ALA A 277 -10.62 6.40 -5.91
CA ALA A 277 -11.92 6.47 -5.24
C ALA A 277 -12.68 5.14 -5.31
N GLY A 278 -13.71 4.97 -4.50
CA GLY A 278 -14.55 3.78 -4.52
C GLY A 278 -15.65 3.85 -5.57
N ALA A 279 -15.90 2.76 -6.25
CA ALA A 279 -17.03 2.60 -7.16
C ALA A 279 -18.27 2.19 -6.38
N LEU A 280 -19.21 3.13 -6.14
CA LEU A 280 -20.42 2.88 -5.35
C LEU A 280 -21.26 1.72 -5.91
N ALA A 281 -21.31 1.56 -7.24
CA ALA A 281 -22.03 0.45 -7.87
C ALA A 281 -21.46 -0.91 -7.43
N LEU A 282 -20.15 -1.06 -7.37
CA LEU A 282 -19.49 -2.30 -6.95
C LEU A 282 -19.78 -2.61 -5.47
N ALA A 283 -19.86 -1.60 -4.61
CA ALA A 283 -20.24 -1.77 -3.20
C ALA A 283 -21.63 -2.40 -3.01
N LEU A 284 -22.47 -2.37 -4.05
CA LEU A 284 -23.81 -2.93 -4.06
C LEU A 284 -23.91 -4.27 -4.80
N LEU A 285 -22.82 -4.77 -5.34
CA LEU A 285 -22.77 -5.99 -6.14
C LEU A 285 -21.89 -7.05 -5.45
N PRO A 286 -22.26 -8.34 -5.52
CA PRO A 286 -21.39 -9.43 -5.11
C PRO A 286 -20.23 -9.58 -6.09
N LEU A 287 -19.22 -10.37 -5.71
CA LEU A 287 -18.08 -10.68 -6.56
C LEU A 287 -18.50 -11.34 -7.90
N PRO A 288 -17.78 -11.06 -9.00
CA PRO A 288 -17.96 -11.77 -10.27
C PRO A 288 -17.84 -13.30 -10.13
N GLN A 289 -17.00 -13.75 -9.23
CA GLN A 289 -16.73 -15.17 -8.93
C GLN A 289 -17.71 -15.76 -7.90
N SER A 290 -18.79 -15.03 -7.55
CA SER A 290 -19.80 -15.52 -6.62
C SER A 290 -20.45 -16.81 -7.13
N GLU A 291 -20.58 -17.81 -6.28
CA GLU A 291 -21.25 -19.10 -6.58
C GLU A 291 -22.77 -18.96 -6.71
N LEU A 292 -23.31 -17.75 -6.54
CA LEU A 292 -24.74 -17.49 -6.65
C LEU A 292 -25.14 -17.23 -8.10
N PRO A 293 -26.24 -17.87 -8.59
CA PRO A 293 -26.69 -17.71 -9.96
C PRO A 293 -26.93 -16.24 -10.35
N ARG A 294 -26.45 -15.83 -11.53
CA ARG A 294 -26.61 -14.51 -12.15
C ARG A 294 -25.90 -13.35 -11.46
N GLY A 295 -25.30 -13.53 -10.27
CA GLY A 295 -24.47 -12.51 -9.64
C GLY A 295 -23.27 -12.15 -10.52
N GLY A 296 -22.54 -13.16 -11.00
CA GLY A 296 -21.41 -13.01 -11.89
C GLY A 296 -21.72 -12.26 -13.19
N TYR A 297 -22.81 -12.62 -13.89
CA TYR A 297 -23.18 -11.98 -15.15
C TYR A 297 -23.33 -10.45 -15.07
N TYR A 298 -24.03 -9.96 -14.04
CA TYR A 298 -24.20 -8.51 -13.86
C TYR A 298 -22.89 -7.83 -13.49
N ASN A 299 -22.05 -8.50 -12.71
CA ASN A 299 -20.79 -7.97 -12.27
C ASN A 299 -19.77 -7.90 -13.42
N GLU A 300 -19.75 -8.90 -14.31
CA GLU A 300 -18.93 -8.89 -15.52
C GLU A 300 -19.32 -7.71 -16.42
N ALA A 301 -20.60 -7.48 -16.67
CA ALA A 301 -21.06 -6.35 -17.47
C ALA A 301 -20.68 -4.99 -16.83
N VAL A 302 -20.73 -4.88 -15.50
CA VAL A 302 -20.29 -3.66 -14.81
C VAL A 302 -18.77 -3.51 -14.90
N LEU A 303 -18.01 -4.60 -14.75
CA LEU A 303 -16.55 -4.57 -14.88
C LEU A 303 -16.10 -4.20 -16.28
N GLU A 304 -16.78 -4.69 -17.33
CA GLU A 304 -16.50 -4.33 -18.71
C GLU A 304 -16.59 -2.81 -18.91
N VAL A 305 -17.67 -2.19 -18.41
CA VAL A 305 -17.83 -0.72 -18.45
C VAL A 305 -16.74 0.00 -17.63
N LEU A 306 -16.36 -0.54 -16.47
CA LEU A 306 -15.35 0.08 -15.60
C LEU A 306 -13.93 -0.11 -16.11
N ASN A 307 -13.63 -1.18 -16.83
CA ASN A 307 -12.32 -1.41 -17.44
C ASN A 307 -12.01 -0.42 -18.59
N GLU A 308 -13.05 0.17 -19.19
CA GLU A 308 -12.91 1.25 -20.15
C GLU A 308 -12.64 2.62 -19.49
N ALA A 309 -12.85 2.71 -18.18
CA ALA A 309 -12.63 3.94 -17.44
C ALA A 309 -11.21 3.98 -16.82
N PRO A 310 -10.49 5.09 -16.89
CA PRO A 310 -9.13 5.21 -16.36
C PRO A 310 -9.09 5.37 -14.83
N PHE A 311 -9.80 4.50 -14.10
CA PHE A 311 -9.91 4.57 -12.65
C PHE A 311 -9.06 3.48 -12.00
N GLY A 312 -7.86 3.79 -11.56
CA GLY A 312 -6.89 2.97 -10.84
C GLY A 312 -7.42 1.77 -10.02
N GLU A 313 -7.33 1.81 -8.69
CA GLU A 313 -7.82 0.72 -7.80
C GLU A 313 -9.35 0.59 -7.74
N SER A 314 -10.14 1.44 -8.40
CA SER A 314 -11.60 1.47 -8.26
C SER A 314 -12.29 0.20 -8.79
N THR A 315 -11.66 -0.51 -9.73
CA THR A 315 -12.17 -1.77 -10.30
C THR A 315 -11.70 -3.02 -9.54
N ALA A 316 -10.85 -2.86 -8.53
CA ALA A 316 -10.31 -3.98 -7.78
C ALA A 316 -11.40 -4.79 -7.05
N ILE A 317 -11.15 -6.09 -6.88
CA ILE A 317 -12.00 -7.05 -6.14
C ILE A 317 -12.38 -6.55 -4.74
N THR A 318 -11.55 -5.69 -4.15
CA THR A 318 -11.77 -5.07 -2.84
C THR A 318 -12.90 -4.06 -2.80
N ASN A 319 -13.41 -3.60 -3.95
CA ASN A 319 -14.53 -2.63 -4.01
C ASN A 319 -15.91 -3.29 -4.01
N PHE A 320 -15.98 -4.62 -4.13
CA PHE A 320 -17.24 -5.31 -4.14
C PHE A 320 -17.89 -5.40 -2.76
N GLY A 321 -19.21 -5.24 -2.73
CA GLY A 321 -20.03 -5.56 -1.59
C GLY A 321 -20.40 -7.05 -1.53
N THR A 322 -21.52 -7.35 -0.88
CA THR A 322 -22.09 -8.69 -0.79
C THR A 322 -23.62 -8.63 -0.92
N TRP A 323 -24.26 -9.74 -1.23
CA TRP A 323 -25.73 -9.80 -1.20
C TRP A 323 -26.30 -9.39 0.16
N VAL A 324 -25.61 -9.73 1.26
CA VAL A 324 -26.05 -9.39 2.61
C VAL A 324 -25.98 -7.88 2.86
N THR A 325 -24.90 -7.22 2.44
CA THR A 325 -24.76 -5.76 2.60
C THR A 325 -25.72 -4.98 1.70
N SER A 326 -25.99 -5.47 0.50
CA SER A 326 -26.96 -4.87 -0.43
C SER A 326 -28.40 -5.02 0.09
N LEU A 327 -28.75 -6.21 0.60
CA LEU A 327 -30.04 -6.43 1.25
C LEU A 327 -30.20 -5.54 2.49
N ALA A 328 -29.13 -5.33 3.26
CA ALA A 328 -29.14 -4.43 4.41
C ALA A 328 -29.47 -2.98 4.00
N LEU A 329 -28.88 -2.50 2.89
CA LEU A 329 -29.24 -1.18 2.34
C LEU A 329 -30.70 -1.12 1.90
N VAL A 330 -31.21 -2.16 1.22
CA VAL A 330 -32.62 -2.22 0.81
C VAL A 330 -33.56 -2.16 2.03
N VAL A 331 -33.25 -2.93 3.08
CA VAL A 331 -34.02 -2.91 4.35
C VAL A 331 -33.99 -1.50 4.96
N PHE A 332 -32.86 -0.82 4.95
CA PHE A 332 -32.75 0.56 5.42
C PHE A 332 -33.62 1.52 4.61
N LEU A 333 -33.54 1.50 3.27
CA LEU A 333 -34.32 2.37 2.39
C LEU A 333 -35.84 2.14 2.56
N VAL A 334 -36.24 0.88 2.62
CA VAL A 334 -37.67 0.53 2.89
C VAL A 334 -38.11 1.05 4.26
N ALA A 335 -37.26 0.91 5.29
CA ALA A 335 -37.58 1.42 6.62
C ALA A 335 -37.73 2.95 6.65
N VAL A 336 -36.87 3.68 5.93
CA VAL A 336 -36.95 5.15 5.77
C VAL A 336 -38.25 5.53 5.07
N LEU A 337 -38.61 4.88 3.94
CA LEU A 337 -39.87 5.13 3.19
C LEU A 337 -41.11 4.84 4.02
N VAL A 338 -41.13 3.70 4.72
CA VAL A 338 -42.28 3.34 5.59
C VAL A 338 -42.46 4.35 6.72
N ARG A 339 -41.34 4.83 7.31
CA ARG A 339 -41.37 5.85 8.34
C ARG A 339 -41.89 7.20 7.82
N ALA A 340 -41.35 7.64 6.69
CA ALA A 340 -41.79 8.88 6.03
C ALA A 340 -43.29 8.87 5.78
N ARG A 341 -43.86 7.75 5.31
CA ARG A 341 -45.28 7.60 5.09
C ARG A 341 -46.13 7.60 6.39
N ARG A 342 -45.58 7.07 7.50
CA ARG A 342 -46.31 6.93 8.76
C ARG A 342 -46.25 8.16 9.65
N GLY A 343 -45.38 9.13 9.36
CA GLY A 343 -45.19 10.35 10.15
C GLY A 343 -44.77 10.10 11.61
N ARG A 344 -44.26 8.92 11.93
CA ARG A 344 -43.93 8.55 13.31
C ARG A 344 -42.50 9.04 13.68
N PRO A 345 -42.37 9.77 14.81
CA PRO A 345 -41.03 10.13 15.34
C PRO A 345 -40.24 8.88 15.77
N GLU A 346 -38.93 8.96 15.67
CA GLU A 346 -37.98 7.96 16.22
C GLU A 346 -37.92 8.09 17.75
N GLY A 347 -38.80 7.38 18.46
CA GLY A 347 -38.95 7.52 19.91
C GLY A 347 -38.84 6.21 20.70
N ASP A 348 -37.79 5.38 20.44
CA ASP A 348 -37.59 4.13 21.20
C ASP A 348 -36.52 4.21 22.29
N GLY A 349 -36.03 5.42 22.57
CA GLY A 349 -35.00 5.67 23.60
C GLY A 349 -33.55 5.28 23.22
N ASN A 350 -33.32 4.65 22.05
CA ASN A 350 -31.97 4.41 21.56
C ASN A 350 -31.49 5.61 20.71
N PRO A 351 -30.39 6.27 21.08
CA PRO A 351 -29.91 7.46 20.38
C PRO A 351 -29.32 7.15 18.99
N ILE A 352 -29.04 5.88 18.62
CA ILE A 352 -28.66 5.49 17.27
C ILE A 352 -29.93 5.30 16.45
N THR A 353 -30.21 6.30 15.61
CA THR A 353 -31.44 6.41 14.80
C THR A 353 -31.16 6.18 13.31
N LEU A 354 -32.20 5.89 12.51
CA LEU A 354 -32.05 5.80 11.05
C LEU A 354 -31.56 7.12 10.45
N GLY A 355 -32.01 8.26 10.99
CA GLY A 355 -31.55 9.58 10.54
C GLY A 355 -30.06 9.79 10.77
N LEU A 356 -29.55 9.44 11.95
CA LEU A 356 -28.12 9.51 12.25
C LEU A 356 -27.29 8.62 11.33
N VAL A 357 -27.70 7.33 11.19
CA VAL A 357 -26.96 6.38 10.35
C VAL A 357 -27.03 6.79 8.88
N GLY A 358 -28.19 7.26 8.41
CA GLY A 358 -28.34 7.80 7.04
C GLY A 358 -27.45 9.01 6.78
N TYR A 359 -27.29 9.91 7.75
CA TYR A 359 -26.36 11.02 7.67
C TYR A 359 -24.90 10.54 7.53
N LEU A 360 -24.48 9.59 8.37
CA LEU A 360 -23.12 9.02 8.30
C LEU A 360 -22.86 8.27 6.99
N ILE A 361 -23.86 7.52 6.47
CA ILE A 361 -23.80 6.91 5.13
C ILE A 361 -23.59 8.00 4.07
N GLY A 362 -24.40 9.07 4.10
CA GLY A 362 -24.26 10.18 3.15
C GLY A 362 -22.87 10.81 3.17
N VAL A 363 -22.33 11.11 4.35
CA VAL A 363 -20.95 11.64 4.48
C VAL A 363 -19.92 10.65 3.94
N THR A 364 -20.05 9.35 4.29
CA THR A 364 -19.15 8.31 3.81
C THR A 364 -19.16 8.23 2.28
N VAL A 365 -20.33 8.24 1.65
CA VAL A 365 -20.46 8.22 0.19
C VAL A 365 -19.85 9.45 -0.46
N LEU A 366 -20.03 10.65 0.11
CA LEU A 366 -19.47 11.89 -0.42
C LEU A 366 -17.92 11.89 -0.44
N PHE A 367 -17.28 11.18 0.49
CA PHE A 367 -15.83 11.00 0.49
C PHE A 367 -15.37 9.78 -0.32
N LEU A 368 -16.23 8.77 -0.52
CA LEU A 368 -15.88 7.53 -1.21
C LEU A 368 -15.83 7.70 -2.73
N VAL A 369 -16.82 8.41 -3.31
CA VAL A 369 -17.03 8.45 -4.76
C VAL A 369 -16.03 9.36 -5.49
N PRO A 370 -15.71 9.06 -6.76
CA PRO A 370 -14.91 9.97 -7.59
C PRO A 370 -15.53 11.39 -7.64
N TRP A 371 -14.67 12.40 -7.68
CA TRP A 371 -15.08 13.82 -7.71
C TRP A 371 -15.90 14.27 -6.49
N GLY A 372 -15.79 13.54 -5.39
CA GLY A 372 -16.45 13.86 -4.12
C GLY A 372 -15.62 14.81 -3.23
N LEU A 373 -15.92 14.80 -1.92
CA LEU A 373 -15.18 15.57 -0.92
C LEU A 373 -13.72 15.12 -0.76
N ASN A 374 -13.36 13.93 -1.23
CA ASN A 374 -12.00 13.41 -1.30
C ASN A 374 -11.07 14.35 -2.08
N LEU A 375 -11.51 14.90 -3.22
CA LEU A 375 -10.71 15.84 -4.00
C LEU A 375 -10.47 17.15 -3.24
N LEU A 376 -11.49 17.67 -2.54
CA LEU A 376 -11.32 18.85 -1.68
C LEU A 376 -10.34 18.56 -0.53
N PHE A 377 -10.43 17.38 0.08
CA PHE A 377 -9.49 16.96 1.12
C PHE A 377 -8.06 16.89 0.57
N ALA A 378 -7.87 16.29 -0.58
CA ALA A 378 -6.56 16.17 -1.22
C ALA A 378 -5.94 17.55 -1.56
N GLY A 379 -6.75 18.49 -2.01
CA GLY A 379 -6.28 19.83 -2.36
C GLY A 379 -6.07 20.79 -1.18
N VAL A 380 -6.77 20.57 -0.06
CA VAL A 380 -6.76 21.52 1.07
C VAL A 380 -6.02 20.98 2.29
N VAL A 381 -6.09 19.65 2.54
CA VAL A 381 -5.53 19.02 3.75
C VAL A 381 -4.28 18.21 3.41
N SER A 382 -4.39 17.20 2.55
CA SER A 382 -3.25 16.36 2.17
C SER A 382 -3.60 15.43 1.00
N SER A 383 -2.77 15.41 -0.04
CA SER A 383 -2.82 14.45 -1.15
C SER A 383 -2.30 13.06 -0.77
N GLN A 384 -1.60 12.91 0.36
CA GLN A 384 -1.06 11.62 0.81
C GLN A 384 -2.15 10.57 1.10
N ILE A 385 -3.37 11.00 1.43
CA ILE A 385 -4.54 10.12 1.55
C ILE A 385 -5.22 10.03 0.17
N ARG A 386 -4.72 9.13 -0.68
CA ARG A 386 -5.19 9.00 -2.08
C ARG A 386 -6.24 7.89 -2.29
N ALA A 387 -6.12 6.76 -1.59
CA ALA A 387 -6.95 5.59 -1.81
C ALA A 387 -8.26 5.63 -0.98
N TRP A 388 -9.24 6.37 -1.48
CA TRP A 388 -10.54 6.57 -0.80
C TRP A 388 -11.46 5.35 -0.90
N ASN A 389 -11.20 4.41 -1.82
CA ASN A 389 -11.85 3.10 -1.84
C ASN A 389 -11.68 2.34 -0.52
N ARG A 390 -10.64 2.63 0.25
CA ARG A 390 -10.37 2.06 1.58
C ARG A 390 -11.40 2.52 2.66
N LEU A 391 -12.29 3.46 2.31
CA LEU A 391 -13.43 3.86 3.14
C LEU A 391 -14.60 2.85 3.06
N LEU A 392 -14.58 1.93 2.09
CA LEU A 392 -15.65 0.95 1.86
C LEU A 392 -16.03 0.12 3.10
N PRO A 393 -15.10 -0.39 3.94
CA PRO A 393 -15.49 -1.12 5.14
C PRO A 393 -16.42 -0.34 6.08
N PHE A 394 -16.21 0.98 6.22
CA PHE A 394 -17.11 1.83 7.00
C PHE A 394 -18.51 1.89 6.39
N LEU A 395 -18.60 2.01 5.06
CA LEU A 395 -19.87 2.04 4.35
C LEU A 395 -20.64 0.72 4.50
N LEU A 396 -19.96 -0.41 4.29
CA LEU A 396 -20.59 -1.75 4.39
C LEU A 396 -21.08 -2.02 5.82
N LEU A 397 -20.29 -1.65 6.84
CA LEU A 397 -20.71 -1.80 8.23
C LEU A 397 -21.85 -0.85 8.57
N LEU A 398 -21.88 0.37 8.04
CA LEU A 398 -22.99 1.31 8.20
C LEU A 398 -24.29 0.79 7.57
N PHE A 399 -24.25 0.09 6.45
CA PHE A 399 -25.42 -0.57 5.87
C PHE A 399 -26.00 -1.62 6.83
N LEU A 400 -25.14 -2.45 7.42
CA LEU A 400 -25.55 -3.46 8.41
C LEU A 400 -26.08 -2.83 9.70
N VAL A 401 -25.45 -1.75 10.19
CA VAL A 401 -25.93 -0.95 11.32
C VAL A 401 -27.29 -0.33 11.02
N ALA A 402 -27.51 0.18 9.81
CA ALA A 402 -28.79 0.75 9.39
C ALA A 402 -29.90 -0.30 9.38
N ALA A 403 -29.63 -1.48 8.81
CA ALA A 403 -30.55 -2.61 8.84
C ALA A 403 -30.84 -3.07 10.28
N ALA A 404 -29.82 -3.09 11.14
CA ALA A 404 -29.99 -3.44 12.55
C ALA A 404 -30.91 -2.46 13.27
N VAL A 405 -30.76 -1.14 13.03
CA VAL A 405 -31.70 -0.12 13.56
C VAL A 405 -33.12 -0.33 13.03
N ALA A 406 -33.27 -0.64 11.74
CA ALA A 406 -34.55 -0.89 11.12
C ALA A 406 -35.29 -2.11 11.70
N LEU A 407 -34.53 -3.18 11.97
CA LEU A 407 -35.08 -4.49 12.34
C LEU A 407 -35.26 -4.69 13.86
N ARG A 408 -34.55 -3.96 14.73
CA ARG A 408 -34.45 -4.23 16.19
C ARG A 408 -35.81 -4.41 16.93
N HIS A 409 -36.89 -3.81 16.41
CA HIS A 409 -38.24 -3.87 17.01
C HIS A 409 -39.21 -4.76 16.22
N THR A 410 -38.76 -5.34 15.11
CA THR A 410 -39.65 -6.21 14.29
C THR A 410 -39.75 -7.61 14.87
N ALA A 411 -40.83 -8.33 14.46
CA ALA A 411 -40.98 -9.75 14.78
C ALA A 411 -39.82 -10.60 14.22
N LEU A 412 -39.21 -10.17 13.08
CA LEU A 412 -38.10 -10.83 12.45
C LEU A 412 -36.87 -10.91 13.39
N ALA A 413 -36.62 -9.86 14.19
CA ALA A 413 -35.50 -9.83 15.11
C ALA A 413 -35.84 -10.41 16.50
N ARG A 414 -37.10 -10.26 16.96
CA ARG A 414 -37.52 -10.63 18.33
C ARG A 414 -37.91 -12.09 18.49
N ARG A 415 -38.46 -12.72 17.43
CA ARG A 415 -38.91 -14.12 17.47
C ARG A 415 -37.80 -15.03 17.01
N TRP A 416 -37.20 -15.80 17.92
CA TRP A 416 -36.11 -16.72 17.62
C TRP A 416 -36.45 -17.70 16.49
N ALA A 417 -37.70 -18.23 16.47
CA ALA A 417 -38.18 -19.13 15.42
C ALA A 417 -38.13 -18.52 14.01
N ILE A 418 -38.09 -17.19 13.88
CA ILE A 418 -37.98 -16.48 12.60
C ILE A 418 -36.57 -15.99 12.37
N SER A 419 -35.92 -15.43 13.40
CA SER A 419 -34.60 -14.84 13.25
C SER A 419 -33.50 -15.87 12.99
N LEU A 420 -33.62 -17.09 13.54
CA LEU A 420 -32.59 -18.13 13.34
C LEU A 420 -32.58 -18.66 11.91
N PRO A 421 -33.70 -19.08 11.29
CA PRO A 421 -33.69 -19.48 9.88
C PRO A 421 -33.16 -18.40 8.94
N ILE A 422 -33.58 -17.15 9.15
CA ILE A 422 -33.12 -16.01 8.35
C ILE A 422 -31.57 -15.85 8.54
N ALA A 423 -31.06 -15.91 9.76
CA ALA A 423 -29.64 -15.82 10.03
C ALA A 423 -28.84 -16.95 9.34
N LEU A 424 -29.37 -18.16 9.35
CA LEU A 424 -28.74 -19.30 8.66
C LEU A 424 -28.72 -19.11 7.14
N VAL A 425 -29.80 -18.57 6.56
CA VAL A 425 -29.83 -18.21 5.12
C VAL A 425 -28.80 -17.12 4.82
N LEU A 426 -28.71 -16.07 5.65
CA LEU A 426 -27.72 -15.01 5.47
C LEU A 426 -26.29 -15.53 5.58
N LEU A 427 -26.00 -16.45 6.52
CA LEU A 427 -24.68 -17.07 6.64
C LEU A 427 -24.36 -17.98 5.44
N GLY A 428 -25.36 -18.71 4.92
CA GLY A 428 -25.22 -19.48 3.68
C GLY A 428 -24.92 -18.62 2.47
N LEU A 429 -25.66 -17.51 2.31
CA LEU A 429 -25.39 -16.50 1.27
C LEU A 429 -23.98 -15.93 1.42
N THR A 430 -23.58 -15.59 2.64
CA THR A 430 -22.23 -15.07 2.93
C THR A 430 -21.14 -16.07 2.54
N ALA A 431 -21.33 -17.37 2.83
CA ALA A 431 -20.36 -18.41 2.48
C ALA A 431 -20.18 -18.50 0.95
N LEU A 432 -21.30 -18.55 0.21
CA LEU A 432 -21.30 -18.68 -1.26
C LEU A 432 -20.79 -17.43 -1.98
N ASP A 433 -21.05 -16.27 -1.40
CA ASP A 433 -20.78 -14.97 -2.02
C ASP A 433 -19.37 -14.43 -1.69
N SER A 434 -18.89 -14.67 -0.46
CA SER A 434 -17.70 -13.99 0.07
C SER A 434 -16.62 -14.92 0.62
N VAL A 435 -16.80 -16.24 0.65
CA VAL A 435 -15.81 -17.18 1.17
C VAL A 435 -15.32 -18.12 0.08
N TYR A 436 -16.22 -18.85 -0.55
CA TYR A 436 -15.86 -19.82 -1.60
C TYR A 436 -15.07 -19.22 -2.76
N PRO A 437 -15.37 -17.98 -3.26
CA PRO A 437 -14.63 -17.37 -4.37
C PRO A 437 -13.13 -17.21 -4.11
N PHE A 438 -12.72 -17.08 -2.85
CA PHE A 438 -11.30 -16.89 -2.49
C PHE A 438 -10.51 -18.18 -2.33
N ARG A 439 -11.15 -19.35 -2.30
CA ARG A 439 -10.49 -20.63 -2.01
C ARG A 439 -9.36 -20.96 -2.98
N SER A 440 -9.61 -20.85 -4.28
CA SER A 440 -8.61 -21.17 -5.31
C SER A 440 -7.51 -20.11 -5.37
N ALA A 441 -7.87 -18.82 -5.26
CA ALA A 441 -6.91 -17.74 -5.28
C ALA A 441 -5.91 -17.81 -4.13
N TYR A 442 -6.39 -18.10 -2.91
CA TYR A 442 -5.52 -18.27 -1.74
C TYR A 442 -4.64 -19.51 -1.87
N ALA A 443 -5.21 -20.64 -2.31
CA ALA A 443 -4.42 -21.86 -2.51
C ALA A 443 -3.31 -21.65 -3.55
N GLY A 444 -3.60 -20.95 -4.66
CA GLY A 444 -2.61 -20.60 -5.69
C GLY A 444 -1.53 -19.69 -5.15
N SER A 445 -1.91 -18.56 -4.53
CA SER A 445 -0.94 -17.59 -4.00
C SER A 445 -0.01 -18.21 -2.95
N VAL A 446 -0.55 -19.03 -2.04
CA VAL A 446 0.26 -19.69 -1.01
C VAL A 446 1.16 -20.77 -1.61
N ALA A 447 0.71 -21.48 -2.65
CA ALA A 447 1.56 -22.45 -3.35
C ALA A 447 2.75 -21.75 -4.03
N GLU A 448 2.52 -20.65 -4.74
CA GLU A 448 3.58 -19.83 -5.35
C GLU A 448 4.53 -19.24 -4.29
N GLY A 449 4.01 -18.72 -3.20
CA GLY A 449 4.82 -18.19 -2.10
C GLY A 449 5.64 -19.26 -1.38
N ALA A 450 5.09 -20.46 -1.21
CA ALA A 450 5.80 -21.61 -0.63
C ALA A 450 6.93 -22.09 -1.55
N GLU A 451 6.67 -22.18 -2.86
CA GLU A 451 7.68 -22.53 -3.86
C GLU A 451 8.83 -21.51 -3.86
N ALA A 452 8.52 -20.20 -3.94
CA ALA A 452 9.54 -19.15 -3.89
C ALA A 452 10.30 -19.13 -2.57
N THR A 453 9.64 -19.40 -1.42
CA THR A 453 10.30 -19.51 -0.12
C THR A 453 11.25 -20.71 -0.09
N GLN A 454 10.84 -21.87 -0.62
CA GLN A 454 11.69 -23.05 -0.66
C GLN A 454 12.88 -22.85 -1.62
N ALA A 455 12.63 -22.31 -2.80
CA ALA A 455 13.69 -21.96 -3.75
C ALA A 455 14.71 -20.98 -3.12
N GLY A 456 14.23 -19.99 -2.37
CA GLY A 456 15.11 -19.06 -1.64
C GLY A 456 15.95 -19.75 -0.57
N ARG A 457 15.38 -20.69 0.19
CA ARG A 457 16.11 -21.49 1.19
C ARG A 457 17.17 -22.38 0.54
N ASP A 458 16.83 -23.06 -0.56
CA ASP A 458 17.76 -23.93 -1.29
C ASP A 458 18.89 -23.12 -1.93
N TYR A 459 18.56 -21.95 -2.48
CA TYR A 459 19.53 -21.01 -3.03
C TYR A 459 20.46 -20.46 -1.95
N SER A 460 19.95 -20.11 -0.77
CA SER A 460 20.75 -19.68 0.38
C SER A 460 21.79 -20.73 0.79
N VAL A 461 21.42 -22.02 0.77
CA VAL A 461 22.36 -23.13 1.05
C VAL A 461 23.47 -23.18 -0.02
N ALA A 462 23.11 -23.12 -1.30
CA ALA A 462 24.08 -23.14 -2.40
C ALA A 462 25.01 -21.92 -2.36
N VAL A 463 24.47 -20.74 -2.13
CA VAL A 463 25.23 -19.47 -2.01
C VAL A 463 26.16 -19.53 -0.80
N SER A 464 25.71 -20.03 0.35
CA SER A 464 26.50 -20.11 1.57
C SER A 464 27.67 -21.08 1.48
N ALA A 465 27.59 -22.07 0.58
CA ALA A 465 28.72 -22.96 0.29
C ALA A 465 29.83 -22.29 -0.53
N ALA A 466 29.50 -21.29 -1.35
CA ALA A 466 30.41 -20.61 -2.27
C ALA A 466 30.88 -19.24 -1.75
N ILE A 467 29.99 -18.48 -1.11
CA ILE A 467 30.18 -17.07 -0.74
C ILE A 467 30.17 -16.93 0.80
N PRO A 468 31.13 -16.20 1.40
CA PRO A 468 31.21 -15.99 2.84
C PRO A 468 29.98 -15.34 3.45
N GLN A 469 29.76 -15.58 4.75
CA GLN A 469 28.77 -14.82 5.53
C GLN A 469 29.14 -13.32 5.56
N GLU A 470 28.17 -12.47 5.83
CA GLU A 470 28.31 -11.00 5.84
C GLU A 470 28.81 -10.37 4.53
N CYS A 471 28.86 -11.12 3.45
CA CYS A 471 29.20 -10.65 2.12
C CYS A 471 28.15 -9.66 1.61
N GLY A 472 28.60 -8.55 1.01
CA GLY A 472 27.74 -7.69 0.21
C GLY A 472 27.39 -8.35 -1.12
N VAL A 473 26.11 -8.41 -1.47
CA VAL A 473 25.60 -8.98 -2.73
C VAL A 473 24.86 -7.89 -3.49
N LEU A 474 25.35 -7.55 -4.69
CA LEU A 474 24.61 -6.70 -5.62
C LEU A 474 23.47 -7.52 -6.25
N GLN A 475 22.27 -6.96 -6.29
CA GLN A 475 21.11 -7.58 -6.95
C GLN A 475 20.80 -6.83 -8.26
N LEU A 476 20.72 -7.60 -9.35
CA LEU A 476 20.41 -7.14 -10.69
C LEU A 476 19.13 -7.82 -11.22
N PRO A 477 18.29 -7.11 -12.01
CA PRO A 477 18.43 -5.70 -12.38
C PRO A 477 18.31 -4.76 -11.19
N HIS A 478 18.80 -3.52 -11.32
CA HIS A 478 18.54 -2.52 -10.28
C HIS A 478 17.06 -2.18 -10.24
N LEU A 479 16.46 -2.29 -9.05
CA LEU A 479 15.09 -1.86 -8.77
C LEU A 479 15.11 -0.79 -7.68
N GLY A 480 14.37 0.30 -7.87
CA GLY A 480 14.17 1.31 -6.84
C GLY A 480 13.30 0.77 -5.68
N TYR A 481 13.54 1.21 -4.45
CA TYR A 481 12.71 0.85 -3.29
C TYR A 481 12.23 2.12 -2.57
N PRO A 482 10.96 2.17 -2.13
CA PRO A 482 9.83 1.30 -2.46
C PRO A 482 9.13 1.69 -3.78
N GLU A 483 8.15 0.90 -4.22
CA GLU A 483 7.23 1.22 -5.32
C GLU A 483 7.94 1.44 -6.69
N ASN A 484 8.81 0.50 -7.10
CA ASN A 484 9.42 0.52 -8.44
C ASN A 484 8.41 0.19 -9.53
N GLY A 485 7.38 -0.59 -9.19
CA GLY A 485 6.49 -1.21 -10.14
C GLY A 485 7.06 -2.53 -10.72
N ARG A 486 6.26 -3.18 -11.57
CA ARG A 486 6.66 -4.41 -12.25
C ARG A 486 7.74 -4.12 -13.28
N GLN A 487 8.75 -4.99 -13.34
CA GLN A 487 9.80 -4.98 -14.35
C GLN A 487 9.90 -6.35 -15.02
N GLU A 488 9.50 -6.44 -16.29
CA GLU A 488 9.42 -7.67 -17.06
C GLU A 488 8.67 -8.78 -16.29
N GLY A 489 9.30 -9.89 -15.99
CA GLY A 489 8.73 -11.00 -15.22
C GLY A 489 8.82 -10.86 -13.70
N MET A 490 9.48 -9.83 -13.18
CA MET A 490 9.57 -9.54 -11.75
C MET A 490 8.44 -8.62 -11.29
N ASN A 491 7.84 -8.94 -10.15
CA ASN A 491 6.95 -8.00 -9.46
C ASN A 491 7.77 -7.05 -8.59
N ASP A 492 7.12 -6.00 -8.12
CA ASP A 492 7.67 -5.12 -7.09
C ASP A 492 8.06 -5.95 -5.86
N TYR A 493 9.20 -5.67 -5.28
CA TYR A 493 9.77 -6.34 -4.10
C TYR A 493 10.34 -7.76 -4.32
N ASP A 494 10.33 -8.35 -5.52
CA ASP A 494 10.80 -9.73 -5.75
C ASP A 494 12.27 -9.97 -5.32
N HIS A 495 13.11 -8.93 -5.29
CA HIS A 495 14.47 -9.03 -4.74
C HIS A 495 14.52 -9.34 -3.24
N PHE A 496 13.42 -9.24 -2.52
CA PHE A 496 13.39 -9.67 -1.12
C PHE A 496 13.33 -11.19 -0.95
N TRP A 497 12.96 -11.97 -1.98
CA TRP A 497 12.94 -13.43 -1.85
C TRP A 497 14.27 -14.03 -1.41
N GLN A 498 15.37 -13.57 -2.00
CA GLN A 498 16.70 -14.04 -1.65
C GLN A 498 17.11 -13.52 -0.28
N SER A 499 16.90 -12.25 -0.03
CA SER A 499 17.40 -11.58 1.18
C SER A 499 16.66 -12.01 2.45
N ILE A 500 15.36 -12.29 2.38
CA ILE A 500 14.56 -12.73 3.53
C ILE A 500 14.84 -14.19 3.92
N THR A 501 15.30 -15.00 2.97
CA THR A 501 15.67 -16.41 3.19
C THR A 501 17.15 -16.60 3.49
N ASP A 502 18.01 -15.60 3.22
CA ASP A 502 19.44 -15.58 3.57
C ASP A 502 19.80 -14.34 4.40
N PRO A 503 19.48 -14.32 5.70
CA PRO A 503 19.83 -13.21 6.58
C PRO A 503 21.33 -13.10 6.90
N GLY A 504 22.14 -14.07 6.47
CA GLY A 504 23.58 -14.07 6.67
C GLY A 504 24.36 -13.22 5.66
N LYS A 505 23.71 -12.73 4.62
CA LYS A 505 24.28 -11.84 3.60
C LYS A 505 23.78 -10.41 3.75
N ARG A 506 24.43 -9.47 3.08
CA ARG A 506 24.02 -8.06 2.98
C ARG A 506 23.60 -7.79 1.54
N TRP A 507 22.34 -7.46 1.33
CA TRP A 507 21.75 -7.36 0.00
C TRP A 507 21.57 -5.91 -0.42
N SER A 508 21.84 -5.58 -1.68
CA SER A 508 21.76 -4.20 -2.17
C SER A 508 20.34 -3.65 -2.29
N TYR A 509 19.35 -4.52 -2.50
CA TYR A 509 17.96 -4.07 -2.60
C TYR A 509 17.39 -3.65 -1.23
N GLY A 510 16.51 -2.67 -1.24
CA GLY A 510 15.92 -2.05 -0.04
C GLY A 510 16.51 -0.68 0.30
N ALA A 511 17.50 -0.21 -0.47
CA ALA A 511 17.95 1.18 -0.39
C ALA A 511 16.82 2.13 -0.76
N VAL A 512 16.41 2.99 0.18
CA VAL A 512 15.24 3.87 -0.01
C VAL A 512 15.55 4.92 -1.06
N ARG A 513 14.69 5.05 -2.08
CA ARG A 513 14.82 6.04 -3.16
C ARG A 513 15.02 7.45 -2.59
N ASN A 514 15.75 8.28 -3.31
CA ASN A 514 16.03 9.66 -2.94
C ASN A 514 16.76 9.85 -1.60
N THR A 515 17.30 8.78 -1.00
CA THR A 515 18.30 8.84 0.06
C THR A 515 19.69 8.55 -0.54
N ASP A 516 20.74 8.83 0.19
CA ASP A 516 22.12 8.54 -0.27
C ASP A 516 22.28 7.07 -0.68
N ALA A 517 21.66 6.14 0.05
CA ALA A 517 21.68 4.72 -0.26
C ALA A 517 20.98 4.39 -1.60
N GLY A 518 19.79 4.96 -1.82
CA GLY A 518 19.04 4.77 -3.05
C GLY A 518 19.74 5.37 -4.27
N VAL A 519 20.30 6.55 -4.09
CA VAL A 519 21.11 7.26 -5.11
C VAL A 519 22.30 6.46 -5.54
N TRP A 520 23.11 6.00 -4.57
CA TRP A 520 24.28 5.20 -4.85
C TRP A 520 23.93 3.97 -5.69
N SER A 521 22.87 3.27 -5.29
CA SER A 521 22.37 2.09 -5.98
C SER A 521 21.92 2.40 -7.42
N ALA A 522 21.21 3.52 -7.61
CA ALA A 522 20.69 3.94 -8.93
C ALA A 522 21.77 4.42 -9.91
N GLN A 523 22.91 4.89 -9.42
CA GLN A 523 24.03 5.34 -10.26
C GLN A 523 24.91 4.19 -10.77
N LEU A 524 24.93 3.06 -10.09
CA LEU A 524 25.77 1.92 -10.48
C LEU A 524 25.63 1.51 -11.95
N PRO A 525 24.44 1.37 -12.53
CA PRO A 525 24.29 1.00 -13.94
C PRO A 525 24.85 2.02 -14.94
N GLN A 526 25.23 3.22 -14.49
CA GLN A 526 25.81 4.26 -15.35
C GLN A 526 27.32 4.16 -15.49
N VAL A 527 27.96 3.36 -14.64
CA VAL A 527 29.43 3.17 -14.65
C VAL A 527 29.77 1.98 -15.56
N PRO A 528 30.84 2.08 -16.39
CA PRO A 528 31.34 0.94 -17.18
C PRO A 528 31.54 -0.30 -16.30
N THR A 529 31.23 -1.49 -16.81
CA THR A 529 31.15 -2.73 -16.01
C THR A 529 32.45 -3.00 -15.21
N ASP A 530 33.62 -2.84 -15.81
CA ASP A 530 34.91 -3.08 -15.10
C ASP A 530 35.11 -2.12 -13.93
N GLU A 531 34.82 -0.84 -14.11
CA GLU A 531 34.89 0.16 -13.06
C GLU A 531 33.84 -0.10 -11.99
N GLN A 532 32.59 -0.43 -12.40
CA GLN A 532 31.52 -0.82 -11.49
C GLN A 532 31.94 -1.99 -10.59
N LEU A 533 32.47 -3.08 -11.17
CA LEU A 533 32.88 -4.24 -10.39
C LEU A 533 34.04 -3.89 -9.41
N ALA A 534 34.94 -3.02 -9.80
CA ALA A 534 36.03 -2.54 -8.92
C ALA A 534 35.51 -1.66 -7.77
N LEU A 535 34.54 -0.76 -8.05
CA LEU A 535 33.86 0.06 -7.04
C LEU A 535 33.05 -0.81 -6.05
N LEU A 536 32.33 -1.81 -6.54
CA LEU A 536 31.61 -2.78 -5.72
C LEU A 536 32.55 -3.51 -4.76
N ARG A 537 33.68 -4.00 -5.27
CA ARG A 537 34.71 -4.65 -4.41
C ARG A 537 35.22 -3.70 -3.35
N GLY A 538 35.53 -2.46 -3.71
CA GLY A 538 35.97 -1.43 -2.78
C GLY A 538 34.92 -1.07 -1.73
N ALA A 539 33.64 -1.14 -2.06
CA ALA A 539 32.52 -0.91 -1.17
C ALA A 539 32.15 -2.11 -0.26
N GLY A 540 32.85 -3.26 -0.44
CA GLY A 540 32.64 -4.44 0.41
C GLY A 540 31.70 -5.50 -0.19
N PHE A 541 31.31 -5.38 -1.46
CA PHE A 541 30.64 -6.46 -2.16
C PHE A 541 31.62 -7.58 -2.53
N CYS A 542 31.12 -8.81 -2.51
CA CYS A 542 31.88 -9.98 -2.93
C CYS A 542 31.08 -10.92 -3.85
N ALA A 543 29.88 -10.55 -4.21
CA ALA A 543 29.07 -11.29 -5.17
C ALA A 543 28.08 -10.38 -5.93
N VAL A 544 27.69 -10.85 -7.10
CA VAL A 544 26.61 -10.27 -7.93
C VAL A 544 25.54 -11.33 -8.14
N HIS A 545 24.33 -11.03 -7.75
CA HIS A 545 23.13 -11.82 -8.02
C HIS A 545 22.41 -11.26 -9.24
N VAL A 546 22.00 -12.13 -10.17
CA VAL A 546 21.19 -11.78 -11.33
C VAL A 546 19.88 -12.55 -11.24
N ASP A 547 18.77 -11.83 -11.24
CA ASP A 547 17.44 -12.42 -11.47
C ASP A 547 17.06 -12.23 -12.95
N ARG A 548 17.11 -13.32 -13.71
CA ARG A 548 16.89 -13.32 -15.16
C ARG A 548 15.48 -12.81 -15.54
N ARG A 549 14.50 -13.00 -14.67
CA ARG A 549 13.10 -12.61 -14.90
C ARG A 549 12.92 -11.09 -15.04
N GLY A 550 13.84 -10.31 -14.49
CA GLY A 550 13.79 -8.84 -14.55
C GLY A 550 14.33 -8.21 -15.84
N TYR A 551 14.66 -9.03 -16.83
CA TYR A 551 15.19 -8.60 -18.13
C TYR A 551 14.38 -9.19 -19.28
N ALA A 552 14.33 -8.46 -20.39
CA ALA A 552 13.92 -9.06 -21.66
C ALA A 552 14.88 -10.20 -22.07
N PRO A 553 14.41 -11.27 -22.72
CA PRO A 553 15.24 -12.45 -23.01
C PRO A 553 16.55 -12.14 -23.73
N GLU A 554 16.55 -11.22 -24.69
CA GLU A 554 17.72 -10.82 -25.46
C GLU A 554 18.76 -10.09 -24.60
N VAL A 555 18.29 -9.25 -23.67
CA VAL A 555 19.13 -8.44 -22.78
C VAL A 555 19.79 -9.31 -21.69
N VAL A 556 19.04 -10.26 -21.12
CA VAL A 556 19.57 -11.10 -20.04
C VAL A 556 20.74 -11.97 -20.50
N ASP A 557 20.69 -12.48 -21.73
CA ASP A 557 21.77 -13.32 -22.25
C ASP A 557 23.05 -12.51 -22.46
N GLU A 558 22.97 -11.23 -22.87
CA GLU A 558 24.11 -10.32 -22.93
C GLU A 558 24.69 -10.02 -21.54
N VAL A 559 23.86 -9.70 -20.55
CA VAL A 559 24.28 -9.45 -19.16
C VAL A 559 24.98 -10.66 -18.56
N VAL A 560 24.38 -11.85 -18.73
CA VAL A 560 24.98 -13.10 -18.23
C VAL A 560 26.28 -13.45 -18.93
N ALA A 561 26.36 -13.24 -20.26
CA ALA A 561 27.58 -13.47 -21.04
C ALA A 561 28.72 -12.52 -20.60
N ASP A 562 28.42 -11.22 -20.43
CA ASP A 562 29.39 -10.21 -19.97
C ASP A 562 29.93 -10.54 -18.58
N LEU A 563 29.03 -10.83 -17.61
CA LEU A 563 29.44 -11.22 -16.26
C LEU A 563 30.24 -12.54 -16.26
N THR A 564 29.84 -13.51 -17.10
CA THR A 564 30.57 -14.80 -17.23
C THR A 564 31.95 -14.60 -17.78
N ALA A 565 32.14 -13.70 -18.78
CA ALA A 565 33.43 -13.39 -19.35
C ALA A 565 34.39 -12.74 -18.32
N ARG A 566 33.90 -11.97 -17.38
CA ARG A 566 34.66 -11.21 -16.38
C ARG A 566 34.85 -11.96 -15.07
N LEU A 567 33.85 -12.69 -14.62
CA LEU A 567 33.78 -13.31 -13.28
C LEU A 567 33.86 -14.83 -13.31
N GLY A 568 33.77 -15.45 -14.50
CA GLY A 568 33.60 -16.90 -14.64
C GLY A 568 32.14 -17.33 -14.54
N SER A 569 31.90 -18.64 -14.56
CA SER A 569 30.56 -19.23 -14.45
C SER A 569 29.92 -18.90 -13.11
N PRO A 570 28.58 -18.83 -13.04
CA PRO A 570 27.88 -18.68 -11.77
C PRO A 570 28.29 -19.73 -10.75
N VAL A 571 28.53 -19.34 -9.52
CA VAL A 571 28.95 -20.24 -8.40
C VAL A 571 27.76 -20.85 -7.69
N ALA A 572 26.56 -20.32 -7.88
CA ALA A 572 25.28 -20.89 -7.43
C ALA A 572 24.17 -20.51 -8.39
N THR A 573 23.20 -21.40 -8.53
CA THR A 573 21.95 -21.20 -9.30
C THR A 573 20.76 -21.59 -8.47
N GLY A 574 19.61 -20.96 -8.68
CA GLY A 574 18.36 -21.25 -7.99
C GLY A 574 17.16 -20.89 -8.83
N PHE A 575 15.95 -21.18 -8.34
CA PHE A 575 14.67 -20.86 -8.96
C PHE A 575 14.64 -21.28 -10.44
N ASP A 576 14.85 -22.58 -10.69
CA ASP A 576 14.88 -23.22 -12.02
C ASP A 576 15.89 -22.59 -13.01
N GLY A 577 16.94 -21.93 -12.49
CA GLY A 577 17.98 -21.28 -13.30
C GLY A 577 17.77 -19.79 -13.52
N ASP A 578 16.69 -19.21 -13.00
CA ASP A 578 16.46 -17.77 -13.09
C ASP A 578 17.35 -16.95 -12.14
N TRP A 579 17.79 -17.53 -11.03
CA TRP A 579 18.72 -16.90 -10.10
C TRP A 579 20.13 -17.37 -10.29
N LEU A 580 21.04 -16.43 -10.55
CA LEU A 580 22.46 -16.70 -10.77
C LEU A 580 23.28 -15.90 -9.75
N MET A 581 24.30 -16.53 -9.17
CA MET A 581 25.28 -15.86 -8.28
C MET A 581 26.67 -15.92 -8.89
N PHE A 582 27.30 -14.76 -9.07
CA PHE A 582 28.66 -14.62 -9.54
C PHE A 582 29.58 -14.20 -8.40
N ASP A 583 30.79 -14.79 -8.35
CA ASP A 583 31.81 -14.46 -7.35
C ASP A 583 32.62 -13.25 -7.80
N LEU A 584 32.59 -12.17 -7.02
CA LEU A 584 33.30 -10.92 -7.31
C LEU A 584 34.70 -10.86 -6.65
N ARG A 585 35.06 -11.81 -5.80
CA ARG A 585 36.28 -11.74 -4.98
C ARG A 585 37.59 -11.72 -5.77
N GLY A 586 37.56 -12.20 -7.00
CA GLY A 586 38.74 -12.14 -7.91
C GLY A 586 39.01 -10.75 -8.49
N VAL A 587 38.07 -9.82 -8.43
CA VAL A 587 38.22 -8.46 -8.96
C VAL A 587 39.04 -7.60 -8.01
N GLN A 588 39.95 -6.80 -8.56
CA GLN A 588 40.73 -5.82 -7.80
C GLN A 588 39.83 -4.69 -7.29
N PRO A 589 39.83 -4.38 -5.99
CA PRO A 589 38.98 -3.33 -5.45
C PRO A 589 39.47 -1.95 -5.89
N ALA A 590 38.53 -1.05 -6.19
CA ALA A 590 38.85 0.37 -6.35
C ALA A 590 39.38 0.97 -5.04
N ALA A 591 40.19 2.02 -5.17
CA ALA A 591 40.70 2.74 -4.01
C ALA A 591 39.53 3.35 -3.18
N ALA A 592 39.69 3.40 -1.87
CA ALA A 592 38.68 3.95 -0.97
C ALA A 592 38.26 5.39 -1.31
N GLU A 593 39.20 6.18 -1.90
CA GLU A 593 38.90 7.53 -2.37
C GLU A 593 37.96 7.54 -3.58
N ALA A 594 38.17 6.63 -4.55
CA ALA A 594 37.30 6.47 -5.70
C ALA A 594 35.87 6.04 -5.28
N VAL A 595 35.78 5.11 -4.32
CA VAL A 595 34.48 4.69 -3.76
C VAL A 595 33.77 5.88 -3.08
N ARG A 596 34.50 6.66 -2.26
CA ARG A 596 33.96 7.88 -1.64
C ARG A 596 33.60 8.95 -2.66
N GLY A 597 34.41 9.09 -3.70
CA GLY A 597 34.16 10.02 -4.80
C GLY A 597 32.88 9.66 -5.55
N PHE A 598 32.64 8.37 -5.81
CA PHE A 598 31.43 7.90 -6.45
C PHE A 598 30.15 8.26 -5.66
N LEU A 599 30.19 8.20 -4.32
CA LEU A 599 29.10 8.62 -3.46
C LEU A 599 28.78 10.13 -3.50
N ARG A 600 29.69 10.94 -4.04
CA ARG A 600 29.55 12.41 -4.12
C ARG A 600 29.14 12.92 -5.50
N GLN A 601 28.91 12.03 -6.47
CA GLN A 601 28.46 12.45 -7.79
C GLN A 601 27.04 13.03 -7.74
N PRO A 602 26.74 14.06 -8.55
CA PRO A 602 25.39 14.61 -8.64
C PRO A 602 24.38 13.54 -9.01
N PHE A 603 23.20 13.68 -8.47
CA PHE A 603 22.14 12.71 -8.53
C PHE A 603 21.04 13.11 -9.54
N ILE A 604 20.55 12.14 -10.31
CA ILE A 604 19.52 12.36 -11.33
C ILE A 604 18.18 11.83 -10.83
N THR A 605 17.21 12.72 -10.65
CA THR A 605 15.82 12.39 -10.33
C THR A 605 14.95 12.68 -11.54
N VAL A 606 14.03 11.75 -11.85
CA VAL A 606 13.06 11.89 -12.94
C VAL A 606 11.64 11.78 -12.40
N ASP A 607 10.74 12.55 -12.98
CA ASP A 607 9.30 12.38 -12.79
C ASP A 607 8.77 11.39 -13.84
N PHE A 608 8.35 10.22 -13.38
CA PHE A 608 7.81 9.16 -14.25
C PHE A 608 6.46 9.52 -14.91
N THR A 609 5.85 10.64 -14.56
CA THR A 609 4.72 11.17 -15.32
C THR A 609 5.19 11.86 -16.62
N GLN A 610 6.43 12.36 -16.64
CA GLN A 610 7.03 13.09 -17.74
C GLN A 610 8.00 12.24 -18.56
N VAL A 611 8.63 11.23 -17.95
CA VAL A 611 9.56 10.31 -18.62
C VAL A 611 9.19 8.86 -18.35
N THR A 612 9.64 7.95 -19.24
CA THR A 612 9.51 6.50 -19.01
C THR A 612 10.42 6.05 -17.87
N PRO A 613 10.21 4.84 -17.32
CA PRO A 613 11.26 4.15 -16.59
C PRO A 613 12.53 4.10 -17.41
N ARG A 614 13.69 4.08 -16.74
CA ARG A 614 14.99 4.02 -17.40
C ARG A 614 15.14 2.69 -18.13
N GLU A 615 15.47 2.76 -19.41
CA GLU A 615 15.80 1.61 -20.25
C GLU A 615 17.33 1.55 -20.40
N SER A 616 17.91 0.38 -20.66
CA SER A 616 19.34 0.23 -20.92
C SER A 616 19.62 -0.91 -21.91
N ALA A 617 20.64 -0.74 -22.74
CA ALA A 617 21.20 -1.79 -23.58
C ALA A 617 22.73 -1.62 -23.67
N GLY A 618 23.45 -2.69 -23.38
CA GLY A 618 24.90 -2.63 -23.30
C GLY A 618 25.37 -1.62 -22.23
N GLN A 619 26.17 -0.63 -22.64
CA GLN A 619 26.67 0.42 -21.77
C GLN A 619 25.82 1.69 -21.79
N SER A 620 24.80 1.77 -22.66
CA SER A 620 23.95 2.95 -22.79
C SER A 620 22.66 2.79 -22.00
N ALA A 621 22.24 3.88 -21.37
CA ALA A 621 20.99 3.95 -20.63
C ALA A 621 20.24 5.24 -20.99
N TRP A 622 18.92 5.15 -21.02
CA TRP A 622 18.08 6.26 -21.48
C TRP A 622 16.72 6.32 -20.83
N TRP A 623 16.08 7.49 -21.00
CA TRP A 623 14.66 7.74 -20.72
C TRP A 623 13.98 8.25 -21.99
N TRP A 624 12.71 7.93 -22.16
CA TRP A 624 11.86 8.57 -23.17
C TRP A 624 11.02 9.66 -22.52
N THR A 625 10.95 10.83 -23.12
CA THR A 625 9.98 11.85 -22.70
C THR A 625 8.58 11.44 -23.15
N ARG A 626 7.59 11.53 -22.25
CA ARG A 626 6.18 11.18 -22.49
C ARG A 626 5.38 12.35 -23.07
N GLY A 627 5.92 13.54 -22.99
CA GLY A 627 5.35 14.80 -23.46
C GLY A 627 6.35 15.62 -24.29
N PRO A 628 5.87 16.72 -24.88
CA PRO A 628 6.74 17.67 -25.59
C PRO A 628 7.74 18.37 -24.66
N GLU A 629 7.54 18.29 -23.36
CA GLU A 629 8.43 18.85 -22.35
C GLU A 629 8.59 17.85 -21.20
N ALA A 630 9.82 17.72 -20.71
CA ALA A 630 10.12 16.88 -19.54
C ALA A 630 11.27 17.52 -18.74
N ASP A 631 11.12 17.48 -17.43
CA ASP A 631 12.09 17.97 -16.46
C ASP A 631 12.83 16.82 -15.80
N ILE A 632 14.16 16.92 -15.75
CA ILE A 632 15.04 15.99 -15.05
C ILE A 632 15.79 16.81 -13.99
N THR A 633 15.62 16.47 -12.73
CA THR A 633 16.29 17.17 -11.62
C THR A 633 17.66 16.53 -11.37
N LEU A 634 18.66 17.37 -11.28
CA LEU A 634 20.05 17.04 -10.96
C LEU A 634 20.37 17.63 -9.59
N THR A 635 20.59 16.79 -8.60
CA THR A 635 20.85 17.23 -7.23
C THR A 635 22.29 16.95 -6.86
N PRO A 636 23.11 17.97 -6.52
CA PRO A 636 24.43 17.76 -5.96
C PRO A 636 24.34 16.93 -4.68
N THR A 637 25.20 15.94 -4.51
CA THR A 637 25.20 15.08 -3.30
C THR A 637 25.80 15.77 -2.07
N SER A 638 26.54 16.85 -2.27
CA SER A 638 27.04 17.72 -1.19
C SER A 638 27.38 19.11 -1.71
N SER A 639 27.48 20.10 -0.81
CA SER A 639 28.00 21.42 -1.14
C SER A 639 29.45 21.42 -1.62
N ASP A 640 30.21 20.37 -1.28
CA ASP A 640 31.60 20.21 -1.65
C ASP A 640 31.80 19.59 -3.05
N ALA A 641 30.72 19.09 -3.66
CA ALA A 641 30.67 18.57 -5.01
C ALA A 641 29.51 19.24 -5.79
N PRO A 642 29.66 20.55 -6.08
CA PRO A 642 28.63 21.30 -6.79
C PRO A 642 28.53 20.84 -8.25
N LEU A 643 27.35 20.99 -8.84
CA LEU A 643 27.12 20.74 -10.25
C LEU A 643 27.81 21.83 -11.09
N THR A 644 28.65 21.42 -12.03
CA THR A 644 29.33 22.34 -12.96
C THR A 644 28.98 22.08 -14.42
N THR A 645 28.77 20.81 -14.78
CA THR A 645 28.49 20.39 -16.15
C THR A 645 27.44 19.28 -16.20
N VAL A 646 26.69 19.26 -17.27
CA VAL A 646 25.77 18.17 -17.61
C VAL A 646 26.00 17.73 -19.04
N SER A 647 26.26 16.46 -19.25
CA SER A 647 26.50 15.86 -20.55
C SER A 647 25.54 14.71 -20.81
N GLY A 648 25.18 14.50 -22.05
CA GLY A 648 24.34 13.39 -22.48
C GLY A 648 24.16 13.41 -23.98
N ALA A 649 23.19 12.66 -24.48
CA ALA A 649 22.79 12.72 -25.89
C ALA A 649 21.26 12.67 -26.02
N VAL A 650 20.76 13.18 -27.12
CA VAL A 650 19.35 13.07 -27.49
C VAL A 650 19.21 12.25 -28.78
N GLN A 651 18.18 11.42 -28.84
CA GLN A 651 17.82 10.65 -30.03
C GLN A 651 16.33 10.80 -30.32
N GLY A 652 16.00 10.98 -31.58
CA GLY A 652 14.62 11.11 -32.02
C GLY A 652 13.88 9.77 -32.03
N PRO A 653 12.55 9.81 -31.98
CA PRO A 653 11.72 8.63 -32.12
C PRO A 653 11.73 8.10 -33.57
N GLU A 654 11.36 6.83 -33.75
CA GLU A 654 11.41 6.16 -35.10
C GLU A 654 10.58 6.85 -36.15
N CYS A 655 9.54 7.61 -35.79
CA CYS A 655 8.67 8.30 -36.74
C CYS A 655 9.23 9.59 -37.35
N GLY A 656 10.43 10.02 -36.98
CA GLY A 656 11.09 11.14 -37.64
C GLY A 656 11.99 11.97 -36.72
N ALA A 657 12.74 12.90 -37.32
CA ALA A 657 13.61 13.81 -36.62
C ALA A 657 12.77 14.89 -35.87
N VAL A 658 13.16 15.22 -34.68
CA VAL A 658 12.47 16.16 -33.80
C VAL A 658 13.42 17.28 -33.36
N PRO A 659 13.10 18.57 -33.67
CA PRO A 659 13.82 19.68 -33.05
C PRO A 659 13.67 19.62 -31.52
N THR A 660 14.79 19.71 -30.82
CA THR A 660 14.86 19.55 -29.39
C THR A 660 15.73 20.63 -28.77
N THR A 661 15.23 21.29 -27.76
CA THR A 661 15.99 22.23 -26.93
C THR A 661 16.26 21.57 -25.58
N VAL A 662 17.54 21.56 -25.18
CA VAL A 662 17.95 21.08 -23.84
C VAL A 662 18.42 22.29 -23.05
N THR A 663 17.77 22.53 -21.93
CA THR A 663 18.03 23.67 -21.03
C THR A 663 18.42 23.15 -19.65
N LEU A 664 19.51 23.67 -19.09
CA LEU A 664 19.92 23.47 -17.71
C LEU A 664 19.74 24.76 -16.93
N ALA A 665 18.94 24.74 -15.90
CA ALA A 665 18.69 25.88 -15.02
C ALA A 665 19.13 25.54 -13.58
N ALA A 666 19.95 26.39 -12.97
CA ALA A 666 20.38 26.28 -11.59
C ALA A 666 20.40 27.67 -10.93
N GLY A 667 19.40 27.97 -10.11
CA GLY A 667 19.19 29.32 -9.58
C GLY A 667 18.95 30.33 -10.69
N ASP A 668 19.79 31.38 -10.76
CA ASP A 668 19.70 32.41 -11.79
C ASP A 668 20.49 32.08 -13.08
N ASP A 669 21.26 31.00 -13.06
CA ASP A 669 22.05 30.54 -14.21
C ASP A 669 21.23 29.61 -15.09
N VAL A 670 21.10 29.96 -16.38
CA VAL A 670 20.32 29.19 -17.37
C VAL A 670 21.13 29.06 -18.64
N VAL A 671 21.50 27.81 -18.96
CA VAL A 671 22.25 27.49 -20.17
C VAL A 671 21.43 26.56 -21.04
N SER A 672 21.37 26.81 -22.35
CA SER A 672 20.59 26.01 -23.28
C SER A 672 21.33 25.69 -24.58
N THR A 673 20.95 24.59 -25.20
CA THR A 673 21.42 24.19 -26.54
C THR A 673 20.24 23.68 -27.36
N GLU A 674 20.23 23.99 -28.65
CA GLU A 674 19.24 23.47 -29.61
C GLU A 674 19.87 22.37 -30.47
N LEU A 675 19.19 21.23 -30.53
CA LEU A 675 19.66 20.03 -31.19
C LEU A 675 18.60 19.50 -32.15
N LEU A 676 19.01 18.67 -33.10
CA LEU A 676 18.11 17.90 -33.92
C LEU A 676 18.23 16.40 -33.53
N ALA A 677 17.28 15.93 -32.75
CA ALA A 677 17.20 14.52 -32.38
C ALA A 677 16.71 13.69 -33.57
N ARG A 678 17.55 12.79 -34.10
CA ARG A 678 17.29 11.95 -35.27
C ARG A 678 17.01 10.51 -34.85
N PRO A 679 16.14 9.77 -35.58
CA PRO A 679 15.99 8.33 -35.38
C PRO A 679 17.31 7.59 -35.51
N SER A 680 17.58 6.64 -34.63
CA SER A 680 18.74 5.76 -34.65
C SER A 680 20.11 6.48 -34.67
N GLN A 681 20.15 7.78 -34.35
CA GLN A 681 21.37 8.56 -34.25
C GLN A 681 21.35 9.43 -32.99
N SER A 682 22.23 9.17 -32.07
CA SER A 682 22.40 10.00 -30.88
C SER A 682 23.14 11.30 -31.23
N THR A 683 22.62 12.42 -30.74
CA THR A 683 23.24 13.75 -30.87
C THR A 683 23.72 14.18 -29.49
N PRO A 684 25.03 14.25 -29.23
CA PRO A 684 25.57 14.58 -27.91
C PRO A 684 25.37 16.06 -27.58
N PHE A 685 25.26 16.35 -26.28
CA PHE A 685 25.28 17.71 -25.74
C PHE A 685 26.14 17.78 -24.47
N THR A 686 26.66 18.96 -24.20
CA THR A 686 27.27 19.33 -22.94
C THR A 686 26.86 20.75 -22.59
N LEU A 687 26.31 20.93 -21.42
CA LEU A 687 25.93 22.22 -20.85
C LEU A 687 26.83 22.49 -19.66
N THR A 688 27.43 23.68 -19.60
CA THR A 688 28.34 24.10 -18.52
C THR A 688 27.75 25.32 -17.87
N LEU A 689 27.53 25.29 -16.57
CA LEU A 689 27.08 26.45 -15.78
C LEU A 689 28.22 27.47 -15.64
N ASP A 690 27.90 28.76 -15.58
CA ASP A 690 28.86 29.86 -15.38
C ASP A 690 29.48 29.83 -13.97
N GLY A 691 28.85 29.12 -13.03
CA GLY A 691 29.36 28.88 -11.69
C GLY A 691 28.88 27.55 -11.10
N PRO A 692 29.57 27.03 -10.08
CA PRO A 692 29.21 25.79 -9.45
C PRO A 692 27.89 25.90 -8.68
N ALA A 693 26.89 25.06 -9.00
CA ALA A 693 25.61 25.03 -8.32
C ALA A 693 25.62 24.03 -7.14
N ALA A 694 25.48 24.53 -5.94
CA ALA A 694 25.34 23.73 -4.71
C ALA A 694 23.87 23.36 -4.41
N THR A 695 22.94 23.80 -5.24
CA THR A 695 21.50 23.54 -5.16
C THR A 695 21.04 22.67 -6.32
N PRO A 696 19.89 21.99 -6.23
CA PRO A 696 19.34 21.23 -7.35
C PRO A 696 19.19 22.09 -8.61
N ALA A 697 19.55 21.52 -9.75
CA ALA A 697 19.38 22.10 -11.07
C ALA A 697 18.34 21.31 -11.87
N THR A 698 17.60 21.96 -12.75
CA THR A 698 16.62 21.33 -13.62
C THR A 698 17.14 21.29 -15.04
N LEU A 699 17.22 20.10 -15.62
CA LEU A 699 17.44 19.87 -17.04
C LEU A 699 16.06 19.72 -17.72
N THR A 700 15.66 20.72 -18.46
CA THR A 700 14.40 20.69 -19.21
C THR A 700 14.71 20.27 -20.66
N VAL A 701 13.99 19.25 -21.13
CA VAL A 701 14.08 18.78 -22.51
C VAL A 701 12.77 19.12 -23.21
N GLN A 702 12.81 20.04 -24.17
CA GLN A 702 11.65 20.44 -24.97
C GLN A 702 11.76 19.88 -26.37
N ALA A 703 10.78 19.12 -26.81
CA ALA A 703 10.71 18.50 -28.11
C ALA A 703 9.55 19.03 -28.94
N ALA A 704 9.84 19.59 -30.09
CA ALA A 704 8.80 20.05 -31.02
C ALA A 704 8.20 18.88 -31.80
N GLY A 705 6.88 18.71 -31.78
CA GLY A 705 6.21 17.68 -32.58
C GLY A 705 5.08 16.97 -31.85
N LYS A 706 4.53 15.93 -32.49
CA LYS A 706 3.37 15.17 -31.95
C LYS A 706 3.77 13.88 -31.21
N GLY A 707 5.06 13.57 -31.13
CA GLY A 707 5.53 12.30 -30.57
C GLY A 707 5.12 11.07 -31.40
N CYS A 708 5.75 9.91 -31.17
CA CYS A 708 5.44 8.63 -31.79
C CYS A 708 4.59 7.74 -30.86
N PRO A 709 3.55 7.07 -31.37
CA PRO A 709 2.85 6.03 -30.60
C PRO A 709 3.78 4.84 -30.35
N ILE A 710 3.68 4.22 -29.17
CA ILE A 710 4.57 3.12 -28.76
C ILE A 710 4.26 1.81 -29.50
N ASP A 711 2.99 1.54 -29.86
CA ASP A 711 2.54 0.21 -30.30
C ASP A 711 2.06 0.13 -31.76
N GLY A 712 2.44 1.06 -32.64
CA GLY A 712 1.97 1.06 -34.02
C GLY A 712 0.44 1.20 -34.16
N ARG A 713 -0.27 1.57 -33.11
CA ARG A 713 -1.71 1.85 -33.13
C ARG A 713 -1.97 3.22 -33.73
N ASP A 714 -3.11 3.31 -34.44
CA ASP A 714 -3.56 4.50 -35.14
C ASP A 714 -3.45 5.78 -34.24
N PRO A 715 -2.74 6.83 -34.72
CA PRO A 715 -2.59 8.09 -33.97
C PRO A 715 -3.92 8.83 -33.70
N ALA A 716 -5.04 8.34 -34.22
CA ALA A 716 -6.37 8.91 -33.97
C ALA A 716 -7.02 8.42 -32.67
N VAL A 717 -6.47 7.42 -31.98
CA VAL A 717 -6.98 6.98 -30.67
C VAL A 717 -6.42 7.90 -29.59
N GLU A 718 -7.25 8.82 -29.11
CA GLU A 718 -6.94 9.66 -27.93
C GLU A 718 -6.66 8.76 -26.72
N GLY A 719 -5.45 8.87 -26.14
CA GLY A 719 -5.04 8.20 -24.91
C GLY A 719 -3.88 7.20 -25.03
N GLY A 720 -3.32 6.97 -26.22
CA GLY A 720 -2.12 6.13 -26.39
C GLY A 720 -0.86 6.81 -25.86
N GLU A 721 0.00 6.05 -25.15
CA GLU A 721 1.28 6.54 -24.66
C GLU A 721 2.18 6.92 -25.86
N ARG A 722 2.79 8.11 -25.80
CA ARG A 722 3.65 8.65 -26.86
C ARG A 722 5.05 8.88 -26.35
N ARG A 723 6.06 8.64 -27.21
CA ARG A 723 7.47 8.93 -26.97
C ARG A 723 7.91 10.08 -27.86
N PHE A 724 8.53 11.10 -27.28
CA PHE A 724 8.93 12.31 -28.02
C PHE A 724 10.43 12.32 -28.30
N VAL A 725 11.26 12.22 -27.27
CA VAL A 725 12.72 12.21 -27.38
C VAL A 725 13.29 11.23 -26.38
N GLN A 726 14.31 10.51 -26.80
CA GLN A 726 15.16 9.67 -25.96
C GLN A 726 16.31 10.52 -25.42
N VAL A 727 16.48 10.54 -24.11
CA VAL A 727 17.63 11.15 -23.42
C VAL A 727 18.56 10.03 -22.99
N LEU A 728 19.77 10.00 -23.54
CA LEU A 728 20.73 8.91 -23.39
C LEU A 728 21.92 9.37 -22.52
N ASP A 729 22.47 8.43 -21.77
CA ASP A 729 23.76 8.49 -21.11
C ASP A 729 24.02 9.81 -20.36
N LEU A 730 22.95 10.31 -19.71
CA LEU A 730 23.00 11.55 -18.95
C LEU A 730 23.96 11.40 -17.78
N SER A 731 24.91 12.29 -17.72
CA SER A 731 25.90 12.40 -16.67
C SER A 731 26.03 13.84 -16.20
N ALA A 732 26.37 14.03 -14.94
CA ALA A 732 26.55 15.32 -14.32
C ALA A 732 27.88 15.37 -13.57
N GLY A 733 28.58 16.49 -13.63
CA GLY A 733 29.90 16.68 -13.03
C GLY A 733 30.06 18.04 -12.36
#